data_aed11679952f4550546312888828bcf9
#
_entry.id   aed11679952f4550546312888828bcf9
#
_cell.length_a   1.000
_cell.length_b   1.000
_cell.length_c   1.000
_cell.angle_alpha   90.00
_cell.angle_beta   90.00
_cell.angle_gamma   90.00
#
_symmetry.space_group_name_H-M   'P 1'
#
loop_
_entity.id
_entity.type
_entity.pdbx_description
1 polymer ?
#
loop_
_entity_poly.entity_id
_entity_poly.type
_entity_poly.pdbx_seq_one_letter_code
_entity_poly.pdbx_strand_id
1 'polypeptide(L)'
;MASLDNIFLNPAAVEHLFEEQLKIWPLASTNFGALESVQTKSLSPRIVVQFNPQRLVSSTANTDAQTINGRQCFFCRQGRPKEQKWINFKGITTDYLVQVNPYPIFKRHLVILSKSHSRQELDSSRMADMLHFAKILKDYVVFYNGPDSGASVPDHFHFQAGNKGVMPIEGNYEYFGKKSLFKRGKEGSENYLRIYKLTDYPPGAFVIDAASSKLTIAAIGRIYSLLSSLTGRGNGRFEPDDIVSSESKMFEEGGLWEPRMNILCWWMDGFWRTAFFARGELRPRCYYREGEDNMLISPACVEMGGLFIAPLERDFMKITEPDAEQILKDVSISEKLEETLIRKMRKQPTVSVGIMHSKEITFFFDTPYRLLEKEKIKNPKGKIYEGEQKIALVGNKFTFDGASYTELMFEPVDKQGISRFTLKDVVIGVNFHWERKENQSFCGSLKFIIEDEAVCAINIVGVEDYLASVISSEMSAEASEELLKAHAVISRSWLLAQIERSAKQKAPSIIEGVNSEYGCKELIRWYDREDHKNFDVCADDHCQRYQGVTRASTDTVRKAVDATRGEVLWYEGEICDARFYKCCGGALEQFENCWEDKHYDYLVAVRDLKEEAALPDLTIEQNAREWILSSPVAFCNTQDNRILSQVLNNYDQETKEFYRWSVTYSQRELAQLIREKSGEDFGEIINLVPLERGTSGRIVKLLIVGTKKRMVIGKELEIRRLLSKSHLYSSAFIVRRLDGEGNLMEERAIVGASPCSFSLVGAGWGHGVGLCQIGAAVMGEKGFGYNQILQHYYPNAEIIKKY
;
A
#
# COMPACT_ATOMS: atom_id res chain seq x y z
N MET A 1 -33.61 43.30 4.60
CA MET A 1 -32.35 42.78 3.99
C MET A 1 -31.99 41.49 4.70
N ALA A 2 -32.28 40.34 4.10
CA ALA A 2 -31.83 39.06 4.65
C ALA A 2 -30.30 39.00 4.58
N SER A 3 -29.63 38.80 5.73
CA SER A 3 -28.20 38.62 5.75
C SER A 3 -27.87 37.31 4.99
N LEU A 4 -26.86 37.34 4.11
CA LEU A 4 -26.33 36.15 3.43
C LEU A 4 -25.73 35.11 4.41
N ASP A 5 -25.81 35.38 5.72
CA ASP A 5 -25.15 34.63 6.80
C ASP A 5 -25.64 33.19 7.00
N ASN A 6 -26.78 32.79 6.39
CA ASN A 6 -27.37 31.45 6.51
C ASN A 6 -27.55 30.72 5.16
N ILE A 7 -26.90 31.17 4.09
CA ILE A 7 -26.99 30.52 2.78
C ILE A 7 -25.88 29.48 2.67
N PHE A 8 -26.26 28.22 2.40
CA PHE A 8 -25.29 27.16 2.09
C PHE A 8 -24.65 27.40 0.72
N LEU A 9 -23.34 27.18 0.60
CA LEU A 9 -22.63 27.30 -0.64
C LEU A 9 -23.19 26.33 -1.68
N ASN A 10 -23.67 26.87 -2.78
CA ASN A 10 -24.10 26.17 -3.98
C ASN A 10 -23.99 27.11 -5.19
N PRO A 11 -24.06 26.62 -6.45
CA PRO A 11 -23.91 27.48 -7.64
C PRO A 11 -24.86 28.68 -7.66
N ALA A 12 -26.12 28.52 -7.27
CA ALA A 12 -27.09 29.61 -7.27
C ALA A 12 -26.75 30.69 -6.22
N ALA A 13 -26.27 30.30 -5.04
CA ALA A 13 -25.81 31.24 -4.02
C ALA A 13 -24.60 32.05 -4.49
N VAL A 14 -23.68 31.41 -5.25
CA VAL A 14 -22.52 32.10 -5.84
C VAL A 14 -22.95 33.12 -6.89
N GLU A 15 -23.87 32.77 -7.80
CA GLU A 15 -24.39 33.72 -8.79
C GLU A 15 -25.07 34.92 -8.09
N HIS A 16 -25.88 34.66 -7.08
CA HIS A 16 -26.52 35.72 -6.29
C HIS A 16 -25.47 36.61 -5.58
N LEU A 17 -24.40 36.03 -5.04
CA LEU A 17 -23.30 36.79 -4.46
C LEU A 17 -22.63 37.72 -5.51
N PHE A 18 -22.41 37.26 -6.75
CA PHE A 18 -21.84 38.09 -7.82
C PHE A 18 -22.80 39.21 -8.15
N GLU A 19 -24.06 38.93 -8.37
CA GLU A 19 -25.08 39.95 -8.72
C GLU A 19 -25.15 41.06 -7.67
N GLU A 20 -25.25 40.70 -6.39
CA GLU A 20 -25.31 41.67 -5.31
C GLU A 20 -23.98 42.45 -5.15
N GLN A 21 -22.82 41.75 -5.25
CA GLN A 21 -21.54 42.36 -5.05
C GLN A 21 -21.21 43.40 -6.16
N LEU A 22 -21.53 43.09 -7.43
CA LEU A 22 -21.29 44.00 -8.54
C LEU A 22 -22.24 45.22 -8.51
N LYS A 23 -23.41 45.12 -7.88
CA LYS A 23 -24.32 46.27 -7.69
C LYS A 23 -23.82 47.26 -6.62
N ILE A 24 -23.21 46.76 -5.53
CA ILE A 24 -22.92 47.58 -4.36
C ILE A 24 -21.45 47.97 -4.17
N TRP A 25 -20.52 47.31 -4.91
CA TRP A 25 -19.09 47.58 -4.76
C TRP A 25 -18.46 48.13 -6.05
N PRO A 26 -18.25 49.45 -6.11
CA PRO A 26 -17.77 50.13 -7.33
C PRO A 26 -16.44 49.55 -7.86
N LEU A 27 -15.48 49.25 -6.97
CA LEU A 27 -14.21 48.65 -7.37
C LEU A 27 -14.41 47.32 -8.10
N ALA A 28 -15.23 46.43 -7.57
CA ALA A 28 -15.51 45.13 -8.17
C ALA A 28 -16.25 45.33 -9.52
N SER A 29 -17.30 46.15 -9.53
CA SER A 29 -18.08 46.47 -10.74
C SER A 29 -17.19 46.99 -11.89
N THR A 30 -16.30 47.96 -11.60
CA THR A 30 -15.37 48.53 -12.57
C THR A 30 -14.42 47.48 -13.11
N ASN A 31 -13.79 46.68 -12.24
CA ASN A 31 -12.79 45.68 -12.64
C ASN A 31 -13.40 44.50 -13.40
N PHE A 32 -14.60 44.05 -13.06
CA PHE A 32 -15.32 43.05 -13.83
C PHE A 32 -15.81 43.57 -15.16
N GLY A 33 -16.26 44.84 -15.23
CA GLY A 33 -16.58 45.52 -16.49
C GLY A 33 -15.35 45.64 -17.41
N ALA A 34 -14.19 46.00 -16.88
CA ALA A 34 -12.95 46.04 -17.65
C ALA A 34 -12.52 44.67 -18.19
N LEU A 35 -12.86 43.58 -17.50
CA LEU A 35 -12.55 42.22 -17.93
C LEU A 35 -13.27 41.83 -19.25
N GLU A 36 -14.41 42.45 -19.57
CA GLU A 36 -15.14 42.18 -20.82
C GLU A 36 -14.38 42.66 -22.06
N SER A 37 -13.50 43.67 -21.90
CA SER A 37 -12.68 44.23 -22.95
C SER A 37 -11.23 43.76 -22.97
N VAL A 38 -10.89 42.77 -22.11
CA VAL A 38 -9.54 42.23 -22.02
C VAL A 38 -9.12 41.55 -23.33
N GLN A 39 -7.96 41.91 -23.85
CA GLN A 39 -7.38 41.25 -25.00
C GLN A 39 -6.69 39.95 -24.60
N THR A 40 -6.85 38.94 -25.46
CA THR A 40 -6.15 37.66 -25.31
C THR A 40 -5.48 37.29 -26.63
N LYS A 41 -4.30 36.67 -26.55
CA LYS A 41 -3.65 36.03 -27.70
C LYS A 41 -3.21 34.63 -27.35
N SER A 42 -3.42 33.68 -28.25
CA SER A 42 -2.89 32.33 -28.14
C SER A 42 -1.51 32.29 -28.77
N LEU A 43 -0.51 31.84 -28.00
CA LEU A 43 0.83 31.60 -28.52
C LEU A 43 0.96 30.14 -29.00
N SER A 44 0.28 29.21 -28.30
CA SER A 44 0.17 27.82 -28.69
C SER A 44 -1.06 27.18 -28.00
N PRO A 45 -1.39 25.91 -28.29
CA PRO A 45 -2.47 25.22 -27.57
C PRO A 45 -2.26 25.16 -26.04
N ARG A 46 -1.02 25.33 -25.58
CA ARG A 46 -0.64 25.27 -24.16
C ARG A 46 -0.56 26.63 -23.48
N ILE A 47 -0.45 27.72 -24.25
CA ILE A 47 -0.14 29.05 -23.73
C ILE A 47 -1.05 30.09 -24.34
N VAL A 48 -1.81 30.75 -23.48
CA VAL A 48 -2.65 31.91 -23.79
C VAL A 48 -2.17 33.08 -22.93
N VAL A 49 -2.09 34.27 -23.50
CA VAL A 49 -1.72 35.49 -22.79
C VAL A 49 -2.92 36.42 -22.73
N GLN A 50 -3.20 36.95 -21.55
CA GLN A 50 -4.26 37.92 -21.27
C GLN A 50 -3.62 39.26 -20.89
N PHE A 51 -3.96 40.34 -21.63
CA PHE A 51 -3.61 41.68 -21.22
C PHE A 51 -4.59 42.18 -20.15
N ASN A 52 -4.16 42.33 -18.92
CA ASN A 52 -5.05 42.68 -17.79
C ASN A 52 -4.36 43.75 -16.89
N PRO A 53 -4.48 45.04 -17.19
CA PRO A 53 -3.80 46.09 -16.42
C PRO A 53 -4.29 46.21 -14.98
N GLN A 54 -5.51 45.75 -14.66
CA GLN A 54 -6.05 45.74 -13.30
C GLN A 54 -5.28 44.79 -12.36
N ARG A 55 -4.49 43.88 -12.94
CA ARG A 55 -3.65 42.94 -12.15
C ARG A 55 -2.29 43.53 -11.75
N LEU A 56 -1.93 44.72 -12.15
CA LEU A 56 -0.65 45.34 -11.85
C LEU A 56 -0.37 45.33 -10.32
N VAL A 57 -1.36 45.74 -9.53
CA VAL A 57 -1.25 45.80 -8.06
C VAL A 57 -0.91 44.43 -7.45
N SER A 58 -1.55 43.35 -7.92
CA SER A 58 -1.32 42.00 -7.39
C SER A 58 -0.04 41.35 -7.96
N SER A 59 0.34 41.66 -9.21
CA SER A 59 1.56 41.12 -9.83
C SER A 59 2.83 41.78 -9.26
N THR A 60 2.73 42.98 -8.69
CA THR A 60 3.85 43.69 -8.05
C THR A 60 3.80 43.65 -6.54
N ALA A 61 2.88 42.90 -5.94
CA ALA A 61 2.75 42.82 -4.46
C ALA A 61 4.07 42.42 -3.84
N ASN A 62 4.49 43.21 -2.83
CA ASN A 62 5.63 42.87 -1.99
C ASN A 62 5.18 41.95 -0.86
N THR A 63 5.77 40.77 -0.79
CA THR A 63 5.44 39.71 0.17
C THR A 63 6.60 39.41 1.13
N ASP A 64 7.57 40.33 1.27
CA ASP A 64 8.62 40.15 2.28
C ASP A 64 8.06 40.24 3.72
N ALA A 65 8.77 39.60 4.64
CA ALA A 65 8.35 39.50 6.03
C ALA A 65 8.16 40.88 6.71
N GLN A 66 8.95 41.88 6.34
CA GLN A 66 8.87 43.23 6.91
C GLN A 66 7.60 43.95 6.46
N THR A 67 7.26 43.84 5.17
CA THR A 67 6.03 44.41 4.60
C THR A 67 4.79 43.71 5.17
N ILE A 68 4.82 42.39 5.30
CA ILE A 68 3.68 41.63 5.85
C ILE A 68 3.45 41.97 7.31
N ASN A 69 4.49 41.97 8.13
CA ASN A 69 4.37 42.24 9.57
C ASN A 69 3.99 43.70 9.86
N GLY A 70 4.28 44.62 8.95
CA GLY A 70 3.99 46.06 9.09
C GLY A 70 2.59 46.49 8.63
N ARG A 71 1.78 45.58 8.02
CA ARG A 71 0.45 45.90 7.51
C ARG A 71 -0.68 45.15 8.23
N GLN A 72 -1.86 45.74 8.16
CA GLN A 72 -3.09 45.08 8.56
C GLN A 72 -3.47 44.02 7.52
N CYS A 73 -3.86 42.79 7.98
CA CYS A 73 -4.27 41.73 7.08
C CYS A 73 -5.55 42.10 6.30
N PHE A 74 -5.49 42.03 4.97
CA PHE A 74 -6.60 42.39 4.08
C PHE A 74 -7.83 41.49 4.21
N PHE A 75 -7.64 40.23 4.66
CA PHE A 75 -8.71 39.25 4.79
C PHE A 75 -9.37 39.22 6.16
N CYS A 76 -8.74 39.81 7.17
CA CYS A 76 -9.33 39.93 8.50
C CYS A 76 -10.44 41.00 8.52
N ARG A 77 -11.39 40.85 9.48
CA ARG A 77 -12.57 41.72 9.59
C ARG A 77 -12.26 43.21 9.57
N GLN A 78 -11.14 43.58 10.17
CA GLN A 78 -10.71 45.01 10.29
C GLN A 78 -10.13 45.58 8.99
N GLY A 79 -9.54 44.70 8.11
CA GLY A 79 -8.94 45.11 6.83
C GLY A 79 -9.88 44.97 5.63
N ARG A 80 -11.05 44.38 5.79
CA ARG A 80 -12.02 44.19 4.71
C ARG A 80 -12.81 45.44 4.38
N PRO A 81 -13.04 45.73 3.06
CA PRO A 81 -13.95 46.77 2.66
C PRO A 81 -15.37 46.54 3.20
N LYS A 82 -16.08 47.64 3.54
CA LYS A 82 -17.45 47.55 4.09
C LYS A 82 -18.46 47.02 3.08
N GLU A 83 -18.19 47.22 1.81
CA GLU A 83 -19.02 46.79 0.68
C GLU A 83 -18.88 45.31 0.37
N GLN A 84 -17.81 44.66 0.84
CA GLN A 84 -17.53 43.27 0.51
C GLN A 84 -18.48 42.30 1.24
N LYS A 85 -19.24 41.54 0.47
CA LYS A 85 -20.14 40.48 0.94
C LYS A 85 -19.46 39.12 0.87
N TRP A 86 -20.03 38.15 1.58
CA TRP A 86 -19.53 36.76 1.60
C TRP A 86 -20.67 35.74 1.83
N ILE A 87 -20.37 34.50 1.49
CA ILE A 87 -21.15 33.33 1.87
C ILE A 87 -20.33 32.56 2.91
N ASN A 88 -20.95 32.13 4.00
CA ASN A 88 -20.32 31.24 4.98
C ASN A 88 -20.31 29.81 4.40
N PHE A 89 -19.19 29.13 4.57
CA PHE A 89 -19.04 27.73 4.25
C PHE A 89 -18.39 27.01 5.41
N LYS A 90 -18.99 25.89 5.84
CA LYS A 90 -18.43 25.03 6.85
C LYS A 90 -17.59 23.95 6.16
N GLY A 91 -16.27 24.02 6.28
CA GLY A 91 -15.35 22.97 5.85
C GLY A 91 -15.34 21.79 6.81
N ILE A 92 -14.46 20.83 6.56
CA ILE A 92 -14.30 19.63 7.40
C ILE A 92 -13.77 20.01 8.79
N THR A 93 -12.75 20.85 8.83
CA THR A 93 -12.09 21.27 10.09
C THR A 93 -12.09 22.78 10.31
N THR A 94 -12.31 23.56 9.26
CA THR A 94 -12.21 25.03 9.28
C THR A 94 -13.43 25.65 8.61
N ASP A 95 -13.90 26.76 9.14
CA ASP A 95 -14.94 27.57 8.49
C ASP A 95 -14.30 28.56 7.50
N TYR A 96 -14.97 28.75 6.37
CA TYR A 96 -14.52 29.64 5.30
C TYR A 96 -15.52 30.73 5.01
N LEU A 97 -15.01 31.82 4.44
CA LEU A 97 -15.79 32.88 3.82
C LEU A 97 -15.50 32.86 2.31
N VAL A 98 -16.52 32.74 1.49
CA VAL A 98 -16.44 32.78 0.04
C VAL A 98 -16.82 34.17 -0.43
N GLN A 99 -15.92 34.85 -1.13
CA GLN A 99 -16.01 36.26 -1.53
C GLN A 99 -15.68 36.42 -3.02
N VAL A 100 -16.20 37.49 -3.64
CA VAL A 100 -15.80 37.87 -5.00
C VAL A 100 -14.39 38.50 -4.95
N ASN A 101 -13.50 38.07 -5.88
CA ASN A 101 -12.18 38.68 -6.01
C ASN A 101 -12.30 40.04 -6.71
N PRO A 102 -11.91 41.18 -6.09
CA PRO A 102 -12.05 42.52 -6.68
C PRO A 102 -11.10 42.78 -7.88
N TYR A 103 -10.09 41.90 -8.07
CA TYR A 103 -9.14 41.99 -9.18
C TYR A 103 -9.24 40.74 -10.05
N PRO A 104 -10.31 40.60 -10.86
CA PRO A 104 -10.62 39.33 -11.52
C PRO A 104 -9.65 39.00 -12.68
N ILE A 105 -9.42 37.69 -12.86
CA ILE A 105 -8.83 37.10 -14.08
C ILE A 105 -9.92 36.35 -14.85
N PHE A 106 -10.91 35.84 -14.13
CA PHE A 106 -12.01 35.05 -14.64
C PHE A 106 -13.32 35.84 -14.57
N LYS A 107 -14.27 35.57 -15.49
CA LYS A 107 -15.63 36.17 -15.44
C LYS A 107 -16.37 35.85 -14.14
N ARG A 108 -16.01 34.75 -13.49
CA ARG A 108 -16.42 34.36 -12.15
C ARG A 108 -15.15 34.03 -11.34
N HIS A 109 -14.71 34.96 -10.52
CA HIS A 109 -13.48 34.83 -9.73
C HIS A 109 -13.76 35.00 -8.24
N LEU A 110 -13.52 33.95 -7.45
CA LEU A 110 -13.76 33.88 -6.03
C LEU A 110 -12.45 33.81 -5.23
N VAL A 111 -12.50 34.33 -4.00
CA VAL A 111 -11.53 34.06 -2.93
C VAL A 111 -12.25 33.29 -1.83
N ILE A 112 -11.69 32.19 -1.39
CA ILE A 112 -12.21 31.29 -0.37
C ILE A 112 -11.22 31.35 0.78
N LEU A 113 -11.48 32.14 1.80
CA LEU A 113 -10.54 32.43 2.88
C LEU A 113 -10.98 31.77 4.19
N SER A 114 -10.04 31.31 5.00
CA SER A 114 -10.34 30.81 6.34
C SER A 114 -10.94 31.94 7.21
N LYS A 115 -11.96 31.58 8.01
CA LYS A 115 -12.62 32.53 8.91
C LYS A 115 -11.70 33.02 10.02
N SER A 116 -10.79 32.15 10.47
CA SER A 116 -9.73 32.45 11.41
C SER A 116 -8.44 32.89 10.69
N HIS A 117 -7.71 33.82 11.26
CA HIS A 117 -6.39 34.23 10.77
C HIS A 117 -5.39 33.07 10.96
N SER A 118 -4.84 32.56 9.87
CA SER A 118 -3.83 31.50 9.87
C SER A 118 -2.95 31.62 8.63
N ARG A 119 -1.71 31.17 8.71
CA ARG A 119 -0.74 31.25 7.62
C ARG A 119 -1.20 30.47 6.38
N GLN A 120 -0.71 30.88 5.22
CA GLN A 120 -0.90 30.20 3.93
C GLN A 120 -0.04 28.92 3.90
N GLU A 121 -0.52 27.86 4.54
CA GLU A 121 0.10 26.55 4.58
C GLU A 121 -0.96 25.47 4.31
N LEU A 122 -0.65 24.47 3.48
CA LEU A 122 -1.54 23.40 3.13
C LEU A 122 -1.29 22.17 4.01
N ASP A 123 -2.37 21.60 4.54
CA ASP A 123 -2.39 20.32 5.22
C ASP A 123 -3.46 19.38 4.62
N SER A 124 -3.56 18.16 5.12
CA SER A 124 -4.52 17.16 4.63
C SER A 124 -5.97 17.60 4.78
N SER A 125 -6.30 18.32 5.87
CA SER A 125 -7.66 18.81 6.12
C SER A 125 -8.06 19.93 5.16
N ARG A 126 -7.17 20.89 4.95
CA ARG A 126 -7.36 21.96 3.97
C ARG A 126 -7.39 21.44 2.54
N MET A 127 -6.60 20.40 2.25
CA MET A 127 -6.68 19.73 0.95
C MET A 127 -8.04 19.03 0.77
N ALA A 128 -8.58 18.39 1.80
CA ALA A 128 -9.92 17.82 1.74
C ALA A 128 -10.99 18.88 1.49
N ASP A 129 -10.89 20.06 2.12
CA ASP A 129 -11.77 21.19 1.89
C ASP A 129 -11.66 21.69 0.44
N MET A 130 -10.43 21.82 -0.13
CA MET A 130 -10.22 22.19 -1.53
C MET A 130 -10.93 21.24 -2.50
N LEU A 131 -10.80 19.94 -2.28
CA LEU A 131 -11.48 18.92 -3.08
C LEU A 131 -13.01 19.00 -2.94
N HIS A 132 -13.49 19.29 -1.74
CA HIS A 132 -14.91 19.48 -1.48
C HIS A 132 -15.46 20.69 -2.22
N PHE A 133 -14.75 21.83 -2.19
CA PHE A 133 -15.09 23.00 -2.99
C PHE A 133 -15.17 22.67 -4.49
N ALA A 134 -14.14 22.01 -5.04
CA ALA A 134 -14.11 21.64 -6.45
C ALA A 134 -15.29 20.74 -6.86
N LYS A 135 -15.79 19.90 -5.94
CA LYS A 135 -16.96 19.03 -6.18
C LYS A 135 -18.28 19.79 -6.11
N ILE A 136 -18.42 20.78 -5.21
CA ILE A 136 -19.64 21.61 -5.10
C ILE A 136 -19.70 22.57 -6.28
N LEU A 137 -18.59 23.23 -6.58
CA LEU A 137 -18.45 24.22 -7.65
C LEU A 137 -17.97 23.53 -8.93
N LYS A 138 -18.80 22.67 -9.53
CA LYS A 138 -18.44 21.83 -10.69
C LYS A 138 -17.96 22.62 -11.91
N ASP A 139 -18.41 23.86 -12.06
CA ASP A 139 -18.07 24.74 -13.18
C ASP A 139 -16.85 25.63 -12.89
N TYR A 140 -16.15 25.35 -11.77
CA TYR A 140 -14.98 26.11 -11.35
C TYR A 140 -13.73 25.22 -11.26
N VAL A 141 -12.57 25.85 -11.44
CA VAL A 141 -11.27 25.34 -11.01
C VAL A 141 -10.93 26.01 -9.69
N VAL A 142 -10.69 25.22 -8.64
CA VAL A 142 -10.19 25.70 -7.34
C VAL A 142 -8.68 25.63 -7.36
N PHE A 143 -8.00 26.66 -6.87
CA PHE A 143 -6.54 26.69 -6.90
C PHE A 143 -5.92 27.24 -5.62
N TYR A 144 -4.70 26.76 -5.35
CA TYR A 144 -3.91 27.10 -4.19
C TYR A 144 -2.53 27.64 -4.64
N ASN A 145 -2.21 28.85 -4.19
CA ASN A 145 -0.89 29.42 -4.32
C ASN A 145 -0.16 29.29 -2.97
N GLY A 146 0.97 28.58 -2.96
CA GLY A 146 1.81 28.53 -1.78
C GLY A 146 2.37 29.92 -1.42
N PRO A 147 2.82 30.12 -0.17
CA PRO A 147 3.26 31.43 0.33
C PRO A 147 4.37 32.08 -0.50
N ASP A 148 5.33 31.27 -0.95
CA ASP A 148 6.44 31.68 -1.82
C ASP A 148 6.23 31.25 -3.28
N SER A 149 4.97 31.15 -3.74
CA SER A 149 4.60 30.63 -5.06
C SER A 149 3.46 31.42 -5.69
N GLY A 150 3.44 32.74 -5.44
CA GLY A 150 2.49 33.66 -6.03
C GLY A 150 1.27 34.01 -5.17
N ALA A 151 1.21 33.60 -3.89
CA ALA A 151 0.22 34.11 -2.96
C ALA A 151 0.49 35.60 -2.65
N SER A 152 -0.45 36.48 -2.94
CA SER A 152 -0.33 37.91 -2.63
C SER A 152 -0.66 38.28 -1.19
N VAL A 153 -1.30 37.38 -0.43
CA VAL A 153 -1.64 37.49 0.99
C VAL A 153 -1.22 36.21 1.73
N PRO A 154 0.12 36.00 1.90
CA PRO A 154 0.64 34.75 2.49
C PRO A 154 0.45 34.67 4.01
N ASP A 155 0.00 35.71 4.66
CA ASP A 155 -0.29 35.80 6.08
C ASP A 155 -1.71 35.32 6.44
N HIS A 156 -2.57 35.02 5.44
CA HIS A 156 -3.93 34.55 5.70
C HIS A 156 -4.31 33.42 4.73
N PHE A 157 -4.66 32.28 5.26
CA PHE A 157 -5.00 31.10 4.46
C PHE A 157 -6.21 31.31 3.57
N HIS A 158 -6.04 31.01 2.28
CA HIS A 158 -7.09 31.12 1.27
C HIS A 158 -6.86 30.23 0.07
N PHE A 159 -7.96 29.79 -0.55
CA PHE A 159 -8.00 29.31 -1.92
C PHE A 159 -8.57 30.39 -2.85
N GLN A 160 -8.42 30.16 -4.15
CA GLN A 160 -9.16 30.93 -5.14
C GLN A 160 -9.94 29.95 -6.06
N ALA A 161 -10.97 30.47 -6.74
CA ALA A 161 -11.69 29.68 -7.74
C ALA A 161 -12.08 30.55 -8.94
N GLY A 162 -11.88 30.03 -10.14
CA GLY A 162 -12.26 30.67 -11.41
C GLY A 162 -13.17 29.75 -12.22
N ASN A 163 -14.04 30.31 -13.07
CA ASN A 163 -14.84 29.47 -13.96
C ASN A 163 -13.98 28.67 -14.92
N LYS A 164 -14.39 27.42 -15.20
CA LYS A 164 -13.72 26.52 -16.15
C LYS A 164 -13.69 27.07 -17.59
N GLY A 165 -12.82 26.44 -18.40
CA GLY A 165 -12.71 26.70 -19.84
C GLY A 165 -11.80 27.88 -20.19
N VAL A 166 -11.05 28.44 -19.23
CA VAL A 166 -10.21 29.59 -19.42
C VAL A 166 -8.71 29.26 -19.47
N MET A 167 -8.28 28.31 -18.63
CA MET A 167 -6.87 27.90 -18.62
C MET A 167 -6.63 26.74 -19.61
N PRO A 168 -5.56 26.81 -20.43
CA PRO A 168 -5.24 25.78 -21.43
C PRO A 168 -5.18 24.36 -20.87
N ILE A 169 -4.66 24.17 -19.65
CA ILE A 169 -4.55 22.84 -19.03
C ILE A 169 -5.90 22.14 -18.81
N GLU A 170 -7.01 22.85 -18.77
CA GLU A 170 -8.34 22.29 -18.60
C GLU A 170 -8.85 21.60 -19.86
N GLY A 171 -8.79 22.28 -21.02
CA GLY A 171 -9.35 21.81 -22.28
C GLY A 171 -8.32 21.16 -23.21
N ASN A 172 -7.07 21.65 -23.16
CA ASN A 172 -5.99 21.24 -24.05
C ASN A 172 -5.01 20.27 -23.40
N TYR A 173 -5.45 19.52 -22.38
CA TYR A 173 -4.61 18.63 -21.56
C TYR A 173 -3.75 17.67 -22.40
N GLU A 174 -4.24 17.18 -23.54
CA GLU A 174 -3.49 16.26 -24.41
C GLU A 174 -2.22 16.90 -25.01
N TYR A 175 -2.20 18.20 -25.19
CA TYR A 175 -1.03 18.93 -25.73
C TYR A 175 0.12 19.11 -24.74
N PHE A 176 -0.09 18.79 -23.47
CA PHE A 176 0.96 18.89 -22.44
C PHE A 176 1.86 17.64 -22.39
N GLY A 177 1.56 16.63 -23.22
CA GLY A 177 2.23 15.33 -23.14
C GLY A 177 2.07 14.70 -21.76
N LYS A 178 2.10 13.39 -21.65
CA LYS A 178 2.00 12.73 -20.36
C LYS A 178 2.75 11.40 -20.31
N LYS A 179 3.51 11.21 -19.25
CA LYS A 179 4.15 9.95 -18.90
C LYS A 179 3.54 9.42 -17.62
N SER A 180 2.95 8.22 -17.66
CA SER A 180 2.40 7.58 -16.47
C SER A 180 3.50 7.26 -15.47
N LEU A 181 3.32 7.70 -14.23
CA LEU A 181 4.19 7.37 -13.10
C LEU A 181 3.55 6.31 -12.21
N PHE A 182 2.23 6.34 -12.08
CA PHE A 182 1.45 5.45 -11.24
C PHE A 182 0.07 5.20 -11.83
N LYS A 183 -0.43 3.94 -11.67
CA LYS A 183 -1.74 3.51 -12.16
C LYS A 183 -2.38 2.56 -11.17
N ARG A 184 -3.61 2.85 -10.74
CA ARG A 184 -4.42 2.02 -9.83
C ARG A 184 -5.88 2.05 -10.24
N GLY A 185 -6.57 0.91 -10.15
CA GLY A 185 -8.00 0.78 -10.46
C GLY A 185 -8.36 1.06 -11.92
N LYS A 186 -9.56 0.71 -12.32
CA LYS A 186 -10.15 1.00 -13.62
C LYS A 186 -10.86 2.36 -13.57
N GLU A 187 -10.89 3.10 -14.68
CA GLU A 187 -11.66 4.33 -14.75
C GLU A 187 -13.13 4.07 -14.45
N GLY A 188 -13.72 4.92 -13.57
CA GLY A 188 -15.07 4.73 -13.05
C GLY A 188 -15.15 3.90 -11.76
N SER A 189 -14.07 3.24 -11.31
CA SER A 189 -14.05 2.58 -10.00
C SER A 189 -13.67 3.54 -8.87
N GLU A 190 -14.13 3.28 -7.64
CA GLU A 190 -13.79 4.07 -6.44
C GLU A 190 -12.29 4.11 -6.15
N ASN A 191 -11.53 3.12 -6.65
CA ASN A 191 -10.10 3.01 -6.49
C ASN A 191 -9.29 3.62 -7.62
N TYR A 192 -9.94 4.33 -8.55
CA TYR A 192 -9.27 4.97 -9.68
C TYR A 192 -8.27 6.01 -9.20
N LEU A 193 -7.00 5.81 -9.56
CA LEU A 193 -5.91 6.76 -9.35
C LEU A 193 -4.92 6.67 -10.50
N ARG A 194 -4.57 7.81 -11.08
CA ARG A 194 -3.50 7.98 -12.06
C ARG A 194 -2.61 9.13 -11.63
N ILE A 195 -1.32 8.95 -11.72
CA ILE A 195 -0.35 10.04 -11.54
C ILE A 195 0.48 10.10 -12.81
N TYR A 196 0.47 11.25 -13.45
CA TYR A 196 1.23 11.54 -14.66
C TYR A 196 2.26 12.62 -14.39
N LYS A 197 3.42 12.52 -15.04
CA LYS A 197 4.31 13.66 -15.30
C LYS A 197 3.87 14.29 -16.62
N LEU A 198 3.81 15.61 -16.71
CA LEU A 198 3.70 16.32 -17.98
C LEU A 198 5.07 16.31 -18.67
N THR A 199 5.13 15.90 -19.95
CA THR A 199 6.40 15.73 -20.69
C THR A 199 6.75 16.93 -21.54
N ASP A 200 5.73 17.61 -22.10
CA ASP A 200 5.88 18.80 -22.93
C ASP A 200 5.64 20.05 -22.08
N TYR A 201 6.24 20.04 -20.89
CA TYR A 201 6.11 21.07 -19.86
C TYR A 201 7.40 21.11 -19.01
N PRO A 202 7.76 22.27 -18.41
CA PRO A 202 8.90 22.37 -17.51
C PRO A 202 8.86 21.38 -16.34
N PRO A 203 10.03 21.02 -15.75
CA PRO A 203 10.12 20.04 -14.69
C PRO A 203 9.26 20.36 -13.47
N GLY A 204 8.73 19.33 -12.82
CA GLY A 204 7.95 19.43 -11.58
C GLY A 204 6.44 19.51 -11.76
N ALA A 205 5.93 19.30 -12.98
CA ALA A 205 4.50 19.31 -13.26
C ALA A 205 3.92 17.88 -13.26
N PHE A 206 2.98 17.64 -12.33
CA PHE A 206 2.30 16.36 -12.18
C PHE A 206 0.78 16.54 -12.26
N VAL A 207 0.09 15.57 -12.87
CA VAL A 207 -1.37 15.52 -12.87
C VAL A 207 -1.84 14.25 -12.18
N ILE A 208 -2.80 14.38 -11.28
CA ILE A 208 -3.38 13.32 -10.45
C ILE A 208 -4.86 13.26 -10.78
N ASP A 209 -5.32 12.12 -11.32
CA ASP A 209 -6.73 11.80 -11.52
C ASP A 209 -7.13 10.75 -10.49
N ALA A 210 -8.11 11.05 -9.61
CA ALA A 210 -8.51 10.13 -8.56
C ALA A 210 -10.01 10.21 -8.25
N ALA A 211 -10.65 9.05 -8.08
CA ALA A 211 -12.09 8.93 -7.80
C ALA A 211 -12.46 9.26 -6.34
N SER A 212 -11.51 9.25 -5.39
CA SER A 212 -11.77 9.58 -3.99
C SER A 212 -10.85 10.68 -3.46
N SER A 213 -11.38 11.50 -2.54
CA SER A 213 -10.60 12.54 -1.86
C SER A 213 -9.43 11.95 -1.08
N LYS A 214 -9.61 10.79 -0.42
CA LYS A 214 -8.57 10.06 0.30
C LYS A 214 -7.38 9.73 -0.60
N LEU A 215 -7.64 9.23 -1.83
CA LEU A 215 -6.59 8.91 -2.80
C LEU A 215 -5.85 10.15 -3.30
N THR A 216 -6.61 11.21 -3.58
CA THR A 216 -6.02 12.49 -4.03
C THR A 216 -5.11 13.07 -2.95
N ILE A 217 -5.58 13.12 -1.69
CA ILE A 217 -4.81 13.62 -0.55
C ILE A 217 -3.55 12.80 -0.33
N ALA A 218 -3.66 11.47 -0.36
CA ALA A 218 -2.50 10.58 -0.21
C ALA A 218 -1.45 10.80 -1.31
N ALA A 219 -1.87 10.94 -2.57
CA ALA A 219 -0.97 11.18 -3.69
C ALA A 219 -0.26 12.53 -3.58
N ILE A 220 -1.00 13.60 -3.28
CA ILE A 220 -0.44 14.96 -3.10
C ILE A 220 0.47 14.99 -1.87
N GLY A 221 0.03 14.41 -0.74
CA GLY A 221 0.81 14.33 0.49
C GLY A 221 2.16 13.63 0.26
N ARG A 222 2.20 12.57 -0.54
CA ARG A 222 3.45 11.90 -0.91
C ARG A 222 4.38 12.81 -1.70
N ILE A 223 3.88 13.53 -2.71
CA ILE A 223 4.69 14.49 -3.50
C ILE A 223 5.18 15.62 -2.58
N TYR A 224 4.30 16.18 -1.77
CA TYR A 224 4.59 17.24 -0.80
C TYR A 224 5.71 16.83 0.18
N SER A 225 5.55 15.69 0.86
CA SER A 225 6.52 15.20 1.86
C SER A 225 7.89 14.92 1.26
N LEU A 226 7.93 14.33 0.05
CA LEU A 226 9.18 14.11 -0.67
C LEU A 226 9.83 15.42 -1.11
N LEU A 227 9.05 16.36 -1.63
CA LEU A 227 9.54 17.67 -2.05
C LEU A 227 10.07 18.47 -0.85
N SER A 228 9.34 18.45 0.28
CA SER A 228 9.75 19.03 1.55
C SER A 228 11.10 18.47 2.01
N SER A 229 11.24 17.14 2.05
CA SER A 229 12.48 16.46 2.41
C SER A 229 13.67 16.78 1.49
N LEU A 230 13.41 16.95 0.18
CA LEU A 230 14.44 17.21 -0.82
C LEU A 230 14.90 18.67 -0.86
N THR A 231 14.01 19.60 -0.54
CA THR A 231 14.27 21.03 -0.56
C THR A 231 14.65 21.60 0.82
N GLY A 232 14.49 20.82 1.90
CA GLY A 232 14.66 21.28 3.27
C GLY A 232 13.61 22.32 3.72
N ARG A 233 12.48 22.41 3.01
CA ARG A 233 11.37 23.33 3.28
C ARG A 233 10.15 22.56 3.73
N GLY A 234 9.48 23.02 4.79
CA GLY A 234 8.28 22.38 5.33
C GLY A 234 8.55 21.55 6.60
N ASN A 235 7.52 21.40 7.40
CA ASN A 235 7.57 20.77 8.73
C ASN A 235 7.05 19.32 8.76
N GLY A 236 6.96 18.65 7.61
CA GLY A 236 6.57 17.22 7.53
C GLY A 236 5.12 16.89 7.91
N ARG A 237 4.23 17.87 7.96
CA ARG A 237 2.85 17.73 8.45
C ARG A 237 1.85 17.15 7.48
N PHE A 238 2.27 16.57 6.38
CA PHE A 238 1.37 15.86 5.47
C PHE A 238 1.42 14.35 5.77
N GLU A 239 0.88 13.93 6.93
CA GLU A 239 0.70 12.51 7.25
C GLU A 239 -0.73 12.08 6.89
N PRO A 240 -0.92 10.94 6.20
CA PRO A 240 -2.24 10.49 5.76
C PRO A 240 -3.20 10.09 6.88
N ASP A 241 -2.71 9.87 8.09
CA ASP A 241 -3.47 9.30 9.20
C ASP A 241 -3.93 10.31 10.26
N ASP A 242 -3.54 11.58 10.20
CA ASP A 242 -3.92 12.63 11.17
C ASP A 242 -5.26 13.30 10.82
N ILE A 243 -6.35 12.54 10.83
CA ILE A 243 -7.72 13.12 10.78
C ILE A 243 -8.21 13.57 12.18
N VAL A 244 -7.52 13.24 13.26
CA VAL A 244 -7.96 13.59 14.63
C VAL A 244 -6.76 13.98 15.50
N SER A 245 -6.46 15.24 15.57
CA SER A 245 -6.09 15.98 16.79
C SER A 245 -5.61 17.38 16.44
N SER A 246 -6.48 18.37 16.62
CA SER A 246 -6.14 19.79 16.61
C SER A 246 -5.74 20.23 17.99
N GLU A 247 -4.45 20.23 18.29
CA GLU A 247 -3.89 21.16 19.28
C GLU A 247 -2.72 21.90 18.64
N SER A 248 -2.97 23.17 18.40
CA SER A 248 -2.02 24.14 17.87
C SER A 248 -0.87 24.33 18.88
N LYS A 249 0.28 23.68 18.65
CA LYS A 249 1.52 24.11 19.30
C LYS A 249 1.96 25.43 18.69
N MET A 250 2.13 26.44 19.56
CA MET A 250 2.65 27.76 19.21
C MET A 250 4.01 27.61 18.50
N PHE A 251 4.14 28.31 17.39
CA PHE A 251 5.31 28.29 16.51
C PHE A 251 6.49 29.05 17.16
N GLU A 252 7.65 28.38 17.20
CA GLU A 252 8.91 29.06 17.40
C GLU A 252 9.25 29.90 16.15
N GLU A 253 9.69 31.15 16.37
CA GLU A 253 10.15 32.03 15.29
C GLU A 253 11.36 31.43 14.59
N GLY A 254 11.22 31.11 13.28
CA GLY A 254 12.29 30.55 12.43
C GLY A 254 11.97 29.29 11.65
N GLY A 255 10.72 28.78 11.71
CA GLY A 255 10.31 27.58 10.96
C GLY A 255 10.32 27.79 9.44
N LEU A 256 10.91 26.85 8.72
CA LEU A 256 10.93 26.84 7.24
C LEU A 256 9.51 26.72 6.70
N TRP A 257 9.17 27.55 5.72
CA TRP A 257 7.89 27.54 4.99
C TRP A 257 7.69 26.21 4.25
N GLU A 258 6.44 25.88 3.88
CA GLU A 258 6.13 24.72 3.06
C GLU A 258 6.95 24.71 1.76
N PRO A 259 7.11 23.54 1.06
CA PRO A 259 7.77 23.51 -0.23
C PRO A 259 7.03 24.39 -1.23
N ARG A 260 7.79 25.09 -2.08
CA ARG A 260 7.19 25.95 -3.11
C ARG A 260 6.36 25.15 -4.07
N MET A 261 5.07 25.47 -4.19
CA MET A 261 4.13 24.74 -5.07
C MET A 261 2.91 25.57 -5.44
N ASN A 262 2.29 25.15 -6.54
CA ASN A 262 0.96 25.59 -6.95
C ASN A 262 0.09 24.36 -7.23
N ILE A 263 -1.20 24.44 -6.91
CA ILE A 263 -2.14 23.34 -7.12
C ILE A 263 -3.42 23.86 -7.79
N LEU A 264 -3.83 23.21 -8.87
CA LEU A 264 -5.12 23.39 -9.53
C LEU A 264 -5.97 22.15 -9.32
N CYS A 265 -7.23 22.28 -8.96
CA CYS A 265 -8.14 21.16 -8.77
C CYS A 265 -9.52 21.44 -9.34
N TRP A 266 -10.06 20.47 -10.08
CA TRP A 266 -11.42 20.54 -10.59
C TRP A 266 -12.07 19.16 -10.65
N TRP A 267 -13.40 19.17 -10.52
CA TRP A 267 -14.19 17.95 -10.61
C TRP A 267 -14.44 17.58 -12.07
N MET A 268 -14.12 16.35 -12.42
CA MET A 268 -14.52 15.70 -13.67
C MET A 268 -15.68 14.75 -13.37
N ASP A 269 -16.34 14.24 -14.41
CA ASP A 269 -17.44 13.30 -14.21
C ASP A 269 -16.95 11.99 -13.53
N GLY A 270 -17.05 11.96 -12.21
CA GLY A 270 -16.71 10.81 -11.38
C GLY A 270 -15.34 10.84 -10.67
N PHE A 271 -14.46 11.81 -10.96
CA PHE A 271 -13.15 11.92 -10.31
C PHE A 271 -12.66 13.38 -10.20
N TRP A 272 -11.68 13.61 -9.30
CA TRP A 272 -10.94 14.87 -9.26
C TRP A 272 -9.74 14.81 -10.17
N ARG A 273 -9.54 15.84 -10.99
CA ARG A 273 -8.27 16.11 -11.64
C ARG A 273 -7.55 17.19 -10.88
N THR A 274 -6.32 16.93 -10.50
CA THR A 274 -5.49 17.86 -9.73
C THR A 274 -4.13 18.00 -10.43
N ALA A 275 -3.77 19.22 -10.82
CA ALA A 275 -2.44 19.52 -11.33
C ALA A 275 -1.60 20.10 -10.19
N PHE A 276 -0.44 19.48 -9.94
CA PHE A 276 0.54 19.89 -8.93
C PHE A 276 1.80 20.37 -9.63
N PHE A 277 2.23 21.58 -9.31
CA PHE A 277 3.43 22.20 -9.86
C PHE A 277 4.43 22.48 -8.74
N ALA A 278 5.54 21.72 -8.73
CA ALA A 278 6.65 21.95 -7.82
C ALA A 278 7.49 23.14 -8.31
N ARG A 279 7.67 24.14 -7.45
CA ARG A 279 8.32 25.40 -7.78
C ARG A 279 9.75 25.44 -7.19
N GLY A 280 10.67 26.05 -7.99
CA GLY A 280 12.02 26.40 -7.56
C GLY A 280 12.12 27.84 -7.05
N GLU A 281 11.59 28.75 -7.86
CA GLU A 281 11.69 30.18 -7.58
C GLU A 281 10.31 30.87 -7.55
N LEU A 282 10.24 32.01 -6.82
CA LEU A 282 9.02 32.81 -6.74
C LEU A 282 8.73 33.49 -8.10
N ARG A 283 9.75 34.10 -8.71
CA ARG A 283 9.65 34.90 -9.93
C ARG A 283 10.75 34.55 -10.94
N PRO A 284 10.48 34.67 -12.26
CA PRO A 284 11.45 34.36 -13.30
C PRO A 284 12.53 35.45 -13.40
N ARG A 285 13.64 35.13 -14.05
CA ARG A 285 14.77 36.05 -14.18
C ARG A 285 14.40 37.33 -14.94
N CYS A 286 13.52 37.27 -15.97
CA CYS A 286 13.07 38.42 -16.72
C CYS A 286 12.32 39.46 -15.88
N TYR A 287 11.73 39.05 -14.71
CA TYR A 287 11.06 39.98 -13.81
C TYR A 287 12.03 40.99 -13.16
N TYR A 288 13.28 40.61 -12.92
CA TYR A 288 14.31 41.42 -12.25
C TYR A 288 15.27 42.14 -13.20
N ARG A 289 15.12 41.93 -14.51
CA ARG A 289 15.93 42.64 -15.50
C ARG A 289 15.50 44.10 -15.61
N GLU A 290 16.40 44.93 -16.16
CA GLU A 290 16.14 46.34 -16.41
C GLU A 290 15.93 46.59 -17.92
N GLY A 291 15.32 47.72 -18.27
CA GLY A 291 15.14 48.18 -19.65
C GLY A 291 14.18 47.31 -20.47
N GLU A 292 14.53 47.11 -21.71
CA GLU A 292 13.67 46.36 -22.65
C GLU A 292 13.61 44.85 -22.38
N ASP A 293 14.58 44.28 -21.68
CA ASP A 293 14.61 42.87 -21.32
C ASP A 293 13.76 42.53 -20.11
N ASN A 294 13.19 43.54 -19.44
CA ASN A 294 12.24 43.34 -18.36
C ASN A 294 10.89 42.87 -18.86
N MET A 295 10.32 41.87 -18.24
CA MET A 295 8.92 41.49 -18.37
C MET A 295 8.30 41.34 -16.98
N LEU A 296 7.25 42.09 -16.70
CA LEU A 296 6.58 42.10 -15.40
C LEU A 296 5.53 41.00 -15.32
N ILE A 297 5.98 39.73 -15.47
CA ILE A 297 5.15 38.54 -15.37
C ILE A 297 5.59 37.75 -14.13
N SER A 298 4.66 37.57 -13.20
CA SER A 298 4.89 36.88 -11.95
C SER A 298 4.04 35.60 -11.84
N PRO A 299 4.56 34.42 -12.26
CA PRO A 299 3.76 33.21 -12.35
C PRO A 299 3.20 32.76 -11.01
N ALA A 300 1.90 32.46 -11.02
CA ALA A 300 1.15 31.79 -9.97
C ALA A 300 0.39 30.59 -10.57
N CYS A 301 -0.61 30.02 -9.89
CA CYS A 301 -1.40 28.88 -10.41
C CYS A 301 -1.92 29.09 -11.83
N VAL A 302 -2.34 30.29 -12.17
CA VAL A 302 -3.01 30.60 -13.44
C VAL A 302 -2.02 30.47 -14.58
N GLU A 303 -0.84 31.08 -14.44
CA GLU A 303 0.25 31.00 -15.42
C GLU A 303 0.80 29.56 -15.51
N MET A 304 0.90 28.86 -14.35
CA MET A 304 1.25 27.44 -14.36
C MET A 304 0.19 26.58 -15.05
N GLY A 305 -1.07 27.02 -15.14
CA GLY A 305 -2.13 26.41 -15.94
C GLY A 305 -2.13 26.80 -17.41
N GLY A 306 -1.18 27.66 -17.85
CA GLY A 306 -1.00 28.09 -19.24
C GLY A 306 -1.66 29.42 -19.59
N LEU A 307 -2.34 30.09 -18.64
CA LEU A 307 -2.92 31.43 -18.87
C LEU A 307 -2.02 32.50 -18.23
N PHE A 308 -1.20 33.13 -19.04
CA PHE A 308 -0.29 34.20 -18.64
C PHE A 308 -1.01 35.54 -18.49
N ILE A 309 -0.81 36.21 -17.36
CA ILE A 309 -1.35 37.57 -17.16
C ILE A 309 -0.24 38.59 -17.37
N ALA A 310 -0.38 39.39 -18.38
CA ALA A 310 0.46 40.53 -18.68
C ALA A 310 -0.21 41.84 -18.20
N PRO A 311 0.24 42.48 -17.09
CA PRO A 311 -0.35 43.73 -16.62
C PRO A 311 0.08 44.93 -17.43
N LEU A 312 1.15 44.83 -18.21
CA LEU A 312 1.65 45.91 -19.06
C LEU A 312 1.44 45.54 -20.54
N GLU A 313 0.95 46.49 -21.32
CA GLU A 313 0.71 46.32 -22.77
C GLU A 313 2.00 45.96 -23.52
N ARG A 314 3.12 46.61 -23.18
CA ARG A 314 4.43 46.27 -23.76
C ARG A 314 4.80 44.80 -23.64
N ASP A 315 4.53 44.20 -22.46
CA ASP A 315 4.85 42.82 -22.18
C ASP A 315 3.88 41.87 -22.89
N PHE A 316 2.58 42.23 -22.98
CA PHE A 316 1.58 41.53 -23.79
C PHE A 316 1.95 41.50 -25.28
N MET A 317 2.37 42.60 -25.83
CA MET A 317 2.75 42.68 -27.28
C MET A 317 4.02 41.87 -27.54
N LYS A 318 5.00 41.95 -26.66
CA LYS A 318 6.34 41.41 -26.86
C LYS A 318 6.44 39.90 -26.61
N ILE A 319 5.75 39.34 -25.60
CA ILE A 319 5.91 37.97 -25.21
C ILE A 319 5.67 36.98 -26.34
N THR A 320 6.61 36.05 -26.50
CA THR A 320 6.56 34.94 -27.45
C THR A 320 6.38 33.60 -26.71
N GLU A 321 6.10 32.51 -27.45
CA GLU A 321 6.02 31.15 -26.83
C GLU A 321 7.34 30.75 -26.16
N PRO A 322 8.54 30.90 -26.77
CA PRO A 322 9.80 30.64 -26.08
C PRO A 322 10.01 31.47 -24.80
N ASP A 323 9.56 32.74 -24.78
CA ASP A 323 9.64 33.55 -23.55
C ASP A 323 8.76 32.98 -22.45
N ALA A 324 7.54 32.59 -22.78
CA ALA A 324 6.60 31.98 -21.81
C ALA A 324 7.11 30.62 -21.28
N GLU A 325 7.68 29.79 -22.17
CA GLU A 325 8.33 28.52 -21.74
C GLU A 325 9.54 28.77 -20.82
N GLN A 326 10.36 29.77 -21.14
CA GLN A 326 11.50 30.14 -20.30
C GLN A 326 11.06 30.70 -18.93
N ILE A 327 10.00 31.50 -18.89
CA ILE A 327 9.38 32.00 -17.66
C ILE A 327 8.94 30.83 -16.77
N LEU A 328 8.23 29.85 -17.32
CA LEU A 328 7.81 28.67 -16.57
C LEU A 328 9.01 27.83 -16.11
N LYS A 329 10.04 27.67 -16.96
CA LYS A 329 11.26 26.94 -16.62
C LYS A 329 12.04 27.61 -15.49
N ASP A 330 12.14 28.94 -15.51
CA ASP A 330 12.84 29.71 -14.47
C ASP A 330 12.22 29.54 -13.07
N VAL A 331 10.90 29.35 -12.99
CA VAL A 331 10.19 29.20 -11.71
C VAL A 331 9.95 27.74 -11.30
N SER A 332 10.23 26.78 -12.18
CA SER A 332 10.10 25.35 -11.91
C SER A 332 11.31 24.77 -11.17
N ILE A 333 11.17 23.58 -10.60
CA ILE A 333 12.31 22.85 -10.04
C ILE A 333 13.28 22.42 -11.15
N SER A 334 14.53 22.08 -10.79
CA SER A 334 15.50 21.58 -11.76
C SER A 334 15.14 20.15 -12.21
N GLU A 335 15.57 19.77 -13.43
CA GLU A 335 15.42 18.42 -13.97
C GLU A 335 16.00 17.36 -13.01
N LYS A 336 17.18 17.61 -12.43
CA LYS A 336 17.82 16.72 -11.46
C LYS A 336 16.99 16.51 -10.20
N LEU A 337 16.31 17.56 -9.72
CA LEU A 337 15.44 17.47 -8.54
C LEU A 337 14.16 16.68 -8.90
N GLU A 338 13.58 16.91 -10.07
CA GLU A 338 12.43 16.15 -10.57
C GLU A 338 12.76 14.67 -10.75
N GLU A 339 13.89 14.32 -11.36
CA GLU A 339 14.33 12.93 -11.49
C GLU A 339 14.50 12.25 -10.13
N THR A 340 15.07 12.98 -9.15
CA THR A 340 15.23 12.48 -7.79
C THR A 340 13.88 12.30 -7.10
N LEU A 341 12.94 13.23 -7.27
CA LEU A 341 11.58 13.16 -6.75
C LEU A 341 10.84 11.94 -7.33
N ILE A 342 10.86 11.77 -8.67
CA ILE A 342 10.23 10.62 -9.34
C ILE A 342 10.85 9.30 -8.89
N ARG A 343 12.18 9.23 -8.76
CA ARG A 343 12.86 8.03 -8.26
C ARG A 343 12.43 7.69 -6.84
N LYS A 344 12.30 8.68 -5.94
CA LYS A 344 11.80 8.47 -4.57
C LYS A 344 10.31 8.12 -4.53
N MET A 345 9.49 8.68 -5.42
CA MET A 345 8.08 8.28 -5.57
C MET A 345 7.94 6.80 -5.95
N ARG A 346 8.89 6.27 -6.73
CA ARG A 346 8.93 4.87 -7.18
C ARG A 346 9.72 3.96 -6.24
N LYS A 347 10.26 4.46 -5.12
CA LYS A 347 11.03 3.64 -4.18
C LYS A 347 10.12 2.55 -3.60
N GLN A 348 10.57 1.31 -3.72
CA GLN A 348 9.92 0.17 -3.08
C GLN A 348 9.84 0.35 -1.55
N PRO A 349 8.80 -0.16 -0.90
CA PRO A 349 8.75 -0.26 0.55
C PRO A 349 9.93 -1.11 1.07
N THR A 350 10.29 -0.95 2.32
CA THR A 350 11.22 -1.84 3.02
C THR A 350 10.43 -2.73 3.97
N VAL A 351 10.96 -3.92 4.22
CA VAL A 351 10.45 -4.87 5.20
C VAL A 351 11.54 -5.17 6.21
N SER A 352 11.17 -5.29 7.48
CA SER A 352 12.03 -5.75 8.56
C SER A 352 11.78 -7.24 8.83
N VAL A 353 12.84 -8.05 8.72
CA VAL A 353 12.77 -9.50 8.82
C VAL A 353 13.59 -9.98 10.01
N GLY A 354 12.96 -10.57 11.02
CA GLY A 354 13.63 -11.25 12.13
C GLY A 354 14.29 -12.54 11.66
N ILE A 355 15.62 -12.64 11.79
CA ILE A 355 16.38 -13.78 11.22
C ILE A 355 16.70 -14.82 12.28
N MET A 356 17.24 -14.42 13.41
CA MET A 356 17.68 -15.35 14.45
C MET A 356 17.69 -14.68 15.83
N HIS A 357 17.52 -15.51 16.86
CA HIS A 357 17.67 -15.13 18.27
C HIS A 357 18.80 -15.94 18.90
N SER A 358 19.77 -15.29 19.53
CA SER A 358 20.85 -15.97 20.24
C SER A 358 21.44 -15.08 21.35
N LYS A 359 22.03 -15.68 22.38
CA LYS A 359 22.81 -14.93 23.39
C LYS A 359 24.08 -14.34 22.82
N GLU A 360 24.57 -14.94 21.73
CA GLU A 360 25.77 -14.51 21.02
C GLU A 360 25.55 -14.67 19.51
N ILE A 361 25.87 -13.64 18.72
CA ILE A 361 25.76 -13.65 17.26
C ILE A 361 27.09 -13.23 16.67
N THR A 362 27.64 -14.07 15.81
CA THR A 362 28.80 -13.76 14.96
C THR A 362 28.32 -13.44 13.56
N PHE A 363 28.81 -12.35 13.02
CA PHE A 363 28.44 -11.90 11.67
C PHE A 363 29.65 -11.32 10.92
N PHE A 364 29.52 -11.20 9.62
CA PHE A 364 30.60 -10.74 8.73
C PHE A 364 30.05 -9.69 7.77
N PHE A 365 30.75 -8.57 7.64
CA PHE A 365 30.46 -7.56 6.63
C PHE A 365 31.36 -7.78 5.41
N ASP A 366 30.76 -8.24 4.30
CA ASP A 366 31.46 -8.48 3.03
C ASP A 366 31.92 -7.17 2.34
N THR A 367 31.25 -6.06 2.71
CA THR A 367 31.49 -4.69 2.26
C THR A 367 31.41 -3.74 3.43
N PRO A 368 31.90 -2.49 3.33
CA PRO A 368 31.83 -1.52 4.43
C PRO A 368 30.42 -1.19 4.88
N TYR A 369 30.14 -1.30 6.20
CA TYR A 369 28.89 -0.90 6.85
C TYR A 369 29.14 0.19 7.90
N ARG A 370 28.23 1.13 7.98
CA ARG A 370 28.27 2.25 8.92
C ARG A 370 27.32 2.00 10.09
N LEU A 371 27.83 2.15 11.31
CA LEU A 371 27.01 2.14 12.51
C LEU A 371 26.20 3.44 12.62
N LEU A 372 24.88 3.34 12.81
CA LEU A 372 23.97 4.45 13.08
C LEU A 372 23.73 4.57 14.60
N GLU A 373 24.13 5.70 15.21
CA GLU A 373 23.84 6.02 16.60
C GLU A 373 22.56 6.89 16.67
N LYS A 374 21.58 6.51 17.50
CA LYS A 374 20.28 7.23 17.64
C LYS A 374 20.43 8.72 17.95
N GLU A 375 21.46 9.13 18.69
CA GLU A 375 21.66 10.52 19.12
C GLU A 375 22.36 11.42 18.08
N LYS A 376 22.91 10.85 16.99
CA LYS A 376 23.74 11.59 16.00
C LYS A 376 23.19 11.63 14.59
N ILE A 377 21.87 11.58 14.41
CA ILE A 377 21.23 11.64 13.07
C ILE A 377 21.62 12.91 12.26
N LYS A 378 22.15 13.94 12.92
CA LYS A 378 22.59 15.20 12.28
C LYS A 378 24.02 15.18 11.74
N ASN A 379 24.81 14.11 11.97
CA ASN A 379 26.18 14.05 11.49
C ASN A 379 26.52 12.66 10.90
N PRO A 380 26.73 12.51 9.56
CA PRO A 380 26.91 11.22 8.90
C PRO A 380 28.30 10.55 9.11
N LYS A 381 29.00 10.84 10.20
CA LYS A 381 30.33 10.30 10.54
C LYS A 381 30.26 9.11 11.52
N GLY A 382 29.29 8.18 11.35
CA GLY A 382 29.33 6.91 12.10
C GLY A 382 30.55 6.06 11.76
N LYS A 383 31.07 5.29 12.74
CA LYS A 383 32.20 4.38 12.55
C LYS A 383 31.84 3.32 11.48
N ILE A 384 32.80 3.01 10.61
CA ILE A 384 32.65 2.03 9.54
C ILE A 384 33.28 0.73 10.00
N TYR A 385 32.60 -0.38 9.70
CA TYR A 385 33.00 -1.73 10.02
C TYR A 385 33.03 -2.59 8.76
N GLU A 386 33.97 -3.55 8.71
CA GLU A 386 34.16 -4.52 7.66
C GLU A 386 34.69 -5.81 8.29
N GLY A 387 34.51 -6.95 7.64
CA GLY A 387 34.99 -8.24 8.15
C GLY A 387 34.16 -8.80 9.30
N GLU A 388 34.75 -9.72 10.07
CA GLU A 388 34.08 -10.44 11.15
C GLU A 388 33.82 -9.56 12.36
N GLN A 389 32.62 -9.65 12.88
CA GLN A 389 32.12 -8.92 14.05
C GLN A 389 31.38 -9.89 14.98
N LYS A 390 31.28 -9.51 16.25
CA LYS A 390 30.62 -10.31 17.28
C LYS A 390 29.85 -9.44 18.25
N ILE A 391 28.67 -9.90 18.63
CA ILE A 391 27.82 -9.28 19.63
C ILE A 391 27.42 -10.32 20.68
N ALA A 392 27.41 -9.96 21.96
CA ALA A 392 27.08 -10.89 23.02
C ALA A 392 26.19 -10.22 24.08
N LEU A 393 25.15 -10.95 24.55
CA LEU A 393 24.26 -10.48 25.60
C LEU A 393 24.95 -10.54 26.95
N VAL A 394 24.90 -9.41 27.69
CA VAL A 394 25.41 -9.30 29.07
C VAL A 394 24.34 -8.62 29.91
N GLY A 395 23.67 -9.40 30.75
CA GLY A 395 22.50 -8.94 31.49
C GLY A 395 21.34 -8.52 30.54
N ASN A 396 20.88 -7.31 30.67
CA ASN A 396 19.80 -6.74 29.84
C ASN A 396 20.32 -5.82 28.72
N LYS A 397 21.61 -5.93 28.40
CA LYS A 397 22.27 -5.21 27.28
C LYS A 397 23.16 -6.16 26.52
N PHE A 398 23.51 -5.85 25.31
CA PHE A 398 24.53 -6.56 24.57
C PHE A 398 25.77 -5.68 24.37
N THR A 399 26.92 -6.31 24.26
CA THR A 399 28.20 -5.62 24.06
C THR A 399 28.64 -5.70 22.61
N PHE A 400 29.15 -4.58 22.09
CA PHE A 400 29.75 -4.49 20.77
C PHE A 400 30.86 -3.43 20.80
N ASP A 401 32.06 -3.76 20.29
CA ASP A 401 33.22 -2.86 20.21
C ASP A 401 33.49 -2.13 21.53
N GLY A 402 33.41 -2.85 22.65
CA GLY A 402 33.70 -2.33 24.00
C GLY A 402 32.60 -1.48 24.65
N ALA A 403 31.47 -1.24 23.98
CA ALA A 403 30.35 -0.49 24.51
C ALA A 403 29.10 -1.39 24.69
N SER A 404 28.16 -0.92 25.51
CA SER A 404 26.90 -1.65 25.80
C SER A 404 25.70 -0.97 25.18
N TYR A 405 24.84 -1.75 24.54
CA TYR A 405 23.70 -1.26 23.79
C TYR A 405 22.42 -2.06 24.10
N THR A 406 21.25 -1.48 23.81
CA THR A 406 19.95 -2.18 23.75
C THR A 406 19.46 -2.29 22.31
N GLU A 407 19.99 -1.47 21.41
CA GLU A 407 19.68 -1.45 19.98
C GLU A 407 20.90 -0.95 19.20
N LEU A 408 21.20 -1.59 18.08
CA LEU A 408 22.21 -1.17 17.10
C LEU A 408 21.67 -1.33 15.69
N MET A 409 22.09 -0.44 14.78
CA MET A 409 21.74 -0.53 13.38
C MET A 409 22.97 -0.21 12.51
N PHE A 410 23.19 -1.06 11.51
CA PHE A 410 24.24 -0.91 10.51
C PHE A 410 23.62 -0.73 9.13
N GLU A 411 24.04 0.32 8.42
CA GLU A 411 23.65 0.57 7.02
C GLU A 411 24.84 0.39 6.09
N PRO A 412 24.63 -0.14 4.85
CA PRO A 412 25.68 -0.20 3.87
C PRO A 412 26.17 1.20 3.51
N VAL A 413 27.50 1.36 3.38
CA VAL A 413 28.13 2.64 2.97
C VAL A 413 27.81 2.92 1.49
N ASP A 414 27.91 1.90 0.65
CA ASP A 414 27.48 1.97 -0.75
C ASP A 414 26.02 1.51 -0.87
N LYS A 415 25.12 2.47 -1.10
CA LYS A 415 23.68 2.21 -1.30
C LYS A 415 23.33 1.86 -2.76
N GLN A 416 24.28 1.94 -3.69
CA GLN A 416 24.07 1.64 -5.12
C GLN A 416 24.66 0.30 -5.52
N GLY A 417 25.66 -0.20 -4.77
CA GLY A 417 26.30 -1.49 -4.96
C GLY A 417 25.53 -2.65 -4.28
N ILE A 418 25.96 -3.87 -4.55
CA ILE A 418 25.46 -5.07 -3.87
C ILE A 418 26.20 -5.22 -2.55
N SER A 419 25.84 -4.43 -1.54
CA SER A 419 26.37 -4.59 -0.19
C SER A 419 25.76 -5.78 0.50
N ARG A 420 26.58 -6.59 1.18
CA ARG A 420 26.16 -7.85 1.83
C ARG A 420 26.75 -7.96 3.22
N PHE A 421 26.01 -8.63 4.09
CA PHE A 421 26.49 -9.15 5.37
C PHE A 421 26.07 -10.60 5.52
N THR A 422 26.83 -11.36 6.28
CA THR A 422 26.60 -12.80 6.53
C THR A 422 26.40 -13.03 8.03
N LEU A 423 25.28 -13.66 8.43
CA LEU A 423 25.07 -14.19 9.78
C LEU A 423 25.53 -15.64 9.82
N LYS A 424 26.31 -16.00 10.85
CA LYS A 424 26.77 -17.36 11.08
C LYS A 424 25.77 -18.17 11.91
N ASP A 425 25.72 -19.47 11.66
CA ASP A 425 24.92 -20.44 12.43
C ASP A 425 23.40 -20.12 12.51
N VAL A 426 22.82 -19.58 11.45
CA VAL A 426 21.36 -19.35 11.38
C VAL A 426 20.67 -20.72 11.39
N VAL A 427 19.76 -20.93 12.33
CA VAL A 427 18.94 -22.16 12.41
C VAL A 427 17.82 -22.05 11.39
N ILE A 428 17.69 -23.05 10.51
CA ILE A 428 16.63 -23.16 9.52
C ILE A 428 15.85 -24.47 9.73
N GLY A 429 14.55 -24.43 9.42
CA GLY A 429 13.65 -25.58 9.63
C GLY A 429 13.39 -25.85 11.11
N VAL A 430 13.17 -24.82 11.90
CA VAL A 430 12.94 -24.91 13.35
C VAL A 430 11.80 -25.88 13.64
N ASN A 431 12.06 -26.89 14.50
CA ASN A 431 11.13 -27.98 14.85
C ASN A 431 10.77 -28.96 13.70
N PHE A 432 11.43 -28.89 12.55
CA PHE A 432 11.30 -29.90 11.48
C PHE A 432 12.42 -30.96 11.56
N HIS A 433 12.21 -32.12 10.96
CA HIS A 433 13.19 -33.20 10.91
C HIS A 433 14.49 -32.86 10.16
N TRP A 434 14.48 -31.77 9.39
CA TRP A 434 15.61 -31.27 8.62
C TRP A 434 16.26 -30.01 9.22
N GLU A 435 15.97 -29.68 10.49
CA GLU A 435 16.58 -28.57 11.22
C GLU A 435 18.11 -28.63 11.16
N ARG A 436 18.74 -27.53 10.78
CA ARG A 436 20.19 -27.40 10.71
C ARG A 436 20.63 -25.94 10.82
N LYS A 437 21.95 -25.77 11.02
CA LYS A 437 22.59 -24.46 11.01
C LYS A 437 23.24 -24.17 9.68
N GLU A 438 23.04 -22.98 9.14
CA GLU A 438 23.66 -22.50 7.90
C GLU A 438 24.18 -21.08 8.07
N ASN A 439 25.28 -20.75 7.39
CA ASN A 439 25.67 -19.34 7.23
C ASN A 439 24.81 -18.72 6.12
N GLN A 440 24.13 -17.62 6.44
CA GLN A 440 23.25 -16.97 5.50
C GLN A 440 23.67 -15.53 5.25
N SER A 441 23.71 -15.13 3.98
CA SER A 441 24.09 -13.80 3.52
C SER A 441 22.87 -12.99 3.11
N PHE A 442 22.86 -11.72 3.45
CA PHE A 442 21.73 -10.81 3.27
C PHE A 442 22.19 -9.48 2.65
N CYS A 443 21.28 -8.82 1.91
CA CYS A 443 21.45 -7.43 1.46
C CYS A 443 20.70 -6.48 2.39
N GLY A 444 20.97 -5.16 2.28
CA GLY A 444 20.28 -4.13 3.05
C GLY A 444 20.92 -3.85 4.40
N SER A 445 20.13 -3.40 5.39
CA SER A 445 20.63 -3.00 6.70
C SER A 445 20.50 -4.14 7.72
N LEU A 446 21.38 -4.16 8.71
CA LEU A 446 21.38 -5.10 9.83
C LEU A 446 21.08 -4.36 11.13
N LYS A 447 20.04 -4.80 11.84
CA LYS A 447 19.64 -4.25 13.13
C LYS A 447 19.68 -5.34 14.20
N PHE A 448 20.14 -4.97 15.41
CA PHE A 448 20.08 -5.83 16.59
C PHE A 448 19.25 -5.18 17.67
N ILE A 449 18.41 -5.98 18.34
CA ILE A 449 17.59 -5.60 19.49
C ILE A 449 17.68 -6.70 20.55
N ILE A 450 17.12 -6.46 21.74
CA ILE A 450 16.89 -7.48 22.74
C ILE A 450 15.42 -7.90 22.69
N GLU A 451 15.18 -9.18 22.56
CA GLU A 451 13.87 -9.80 22.58
C GLU A 451 13.96 -11.17 23.24
N ASP A 452 13.04 -11.49 24.17
CA ASP A 452 12.95 -12.78 24.87
C ASP A 452 14.30 -13.27 25.48
N GLU A 453 15.00 -12.39 26.22
CA GLU A 453 16.29 -12.64 26.84
C GLU A 453 17.42 -13.09 25.87
N ALA A 454 17.30 -12.73 24.61
CA ALA A 454 18.29 -12.97 23.55
C ALA A 454 18.52 -11.72 22.71
N VAL A 455 19.61 -11.73 21.94
CA VAL A 455 19.83 -10.76 20.86
C VAL A 455 19.08 -11.25 19.63
N CYS A 456 18.19 -10.43 19.10
CA CYS A 456 17.50 -10.65 17.85
C CYS A 456 18.22 -9.90 16.71
N ALA A 457 18.61 -10.61 15.66
CA ALA A 457 19.15 -10.04 14.43
C ALA A 457 18.02 -9.82 13.41
N ILE A 458 17.87 -8.58 12.94
CA ILE A 458 16.80 -8.15 12.02
C ILE A 458 17.46 -7.62 10.74
N ASN A 459 17.04 -8.14 9.59
CA ASN A 459 17.42 -7.60 8.28
C ASN A 459 16.36 -6.59 7.81
N ILE A 460 16.77 -5.37 7.41
CA ILE A 460 15.90 -4.37 6.80
C ILE A 460 16.26 -4.30 5.32
N VAL A 461 15.33 -4.73 4.47
CA VAL A 461 15.58 -4.95 3.03
C VAL A 461 14.42 -4.40 2.18
N GLY A 462 14.69 -4.06 0.92
CA GLY A 462 13.64 -3.68 -0.03
C GLY A 462 12.70 -4.86 -0.33
N VAL A 463 11.39 -4.58 -0.48
CA VAL A 463 10.37 -5.62 -0.73
C VAL A 463 10.73 -6.49 -1.95
N GLU A 464 11.23 -5.90 -3.04
CA GLU A 464 11.56 -6.68 -4.24
C GLU A 464 12.78 -7.61 -4.02
N ASP A 465 13.75 -7.18 -3.22
CA ASP A 465 14.91 -8.02 -2.86
C ASP A 465 14.51 -9.14 -1.89
N TYR A 466 13.60 -8.84 -0.95
CA TYR A 466 12.95 -9.84 -0.09
C TYR A 466 12.22 -10.89 -0.93
N LEU A 467 11.38 -10.47 -1.89
CA LEU A 467 10.61 -11.37 -2.75
C LEU A 467 11.49 -12.24 -3.64
N ALA A 468 12.60 -11.72 -4.17
CA ALA A 468 13.54 -12.52 -4.94
C ALA A 468 14.11 -13.69 -4.12
N SER A 469 14.36 -13.47 -2.82
CA SER A 469 14.77 -14.52 -1.89
C SER A 469 13.64 -15.51 -1.58
N VAL A 470 12.44 -15.01 -1.25
CA VAL A 470 11.27 -15.84 -0.93
C VAL A 470 10.94 -16.78 -2.10
N ILE A 471 10.82 -16.24 -3.32
CA ILE A 471 10.48 -17.04 -4.50
C ILE A 471 11.55 -18.09 -4.77
N SER A 472 12.84 -17.75 -4.63
CA SER A 472 13.96 -18.69 -4.79
C SER A 472 14.00 -19.76 -3.68
N SER A 473 13.38 -19.52 -2.53
CA SER A 473 13.26 -20.46 -1.42
C SER A 473 12.01 -21.34 -1.50
N GLU A 474 10.94 -20.84 -2.13
CA GLU A 474 9.66 -21.55 -2.28
C GLU A 474 9.55 -22.31 -3.62
N MET A 475 10.20 -21.84 -4.68
CA MET A 475 10.10 -22.36 -6.04
C MET A 475 11.46 -22.77 -6.61
N SER A 476 11.44 -23.71 -7.55
CA SER A 476 12.64 -24.01 -8.36
C SER A 476 12.97 -22.85 -9.31
N ALA A 477 14.27 -22.68 -9.56
CA ALA A 477 14.77 -21.79 -10.59
C ALA A 477 14.32 -22.14 -12.04
N GLU A 478 13.89 -23.38 -12.24
CA GLU A 478 13.41 -23.93 -13.53
C GLU A 478 11.90 -23.73 -13.73
N ALA A 479 11.21 -23.11 -12.77
CA ALA A 479 9.80 -22.81 -12.88
C ALA A 479 9.51 -21.87 -14.06
N SER A 480 8.35 -22.04 -14.68
CA SER A 480 7.91 -21.20 -15.81
C SER A 480 7.87 -19.72 -15.39
N GLU A 481 8.22 -18.82 -16.32
CA GLU A 481 8.25 -17.37 -16.03
C GLU A 481 6.88 -16.86 -15.55
N GLU A 482 5.79 -17.38 -16.11
CA GLU A 482 4.43 -16.99 -15.74
C GLU A 482 4.05 -17.47 -14.32
N LEU A 483 4.49 -18.65 -13.90
CA LEU A 483 4.35 -19.11 -12.50
C LEU A 483 5.13 -18.21 -11.54
N LEU A 484 6.37 -17.87 -11.88
CA LEU A 484 7.21 -16.99 -11.05
C LEU A 484 6.62 -15.58 -10.93
N LYS A 485 6.07 -15.02 -12.01
CA LYS A 485 5.34 -13.74 -12.01
C LYS A 485 4.10 -13.80 -11.11
N ALA A 486 3.27 -14.86 -11.26
CA ALA A 486 2.10 -15.04 -10.40
C ALA A 486 2.49 -15.12 -8.92
N HIS A 487 3.56 -15.90 -8.62
CA HIS A 487 4.04 -16.06 -7.25
C HIS A 487 4.63 -14.75 -6.69
N ALA A 488 5.31 -13.94 -7.52
CA ALA A 488 5.80 -12.62 -7.10
C ALA A 488 4.66 -11.68 -6.71
N VAL A 489 3.57 -11.66 -7.46
CA VAL A 489 2.38 -10.84 -7.17
C VAL A 489 1.71 -11.29 -5.87
N ILE A 490 1.47 -12.61 -5.68
CA ILE A 490 0.79 -13.10 -4.46
C ILE A 490 1.65 -12.93 -3.21
N SER A 491 2.95 -13.23 -3.29
CA SER A 491 3.87 -13.08 -2.14
C SER A 491 3.99 -11.61 -1.72
N ARG A 492 4.02 -10.68 -2.68
CA ARG A 492 4.00 -9.24 -2.43
C ARG A 492 2.67 -8.80 -1.81
N SER A 493 1.55 -9.29 -2.32
CA SER A 493 0.22 -8.99 -1.81
C SER A 493 0.07 -9.46 -0.37
N TRP A 494 0.43 -10.71 -0.09
CA TRP A 494 0.40 -11.26 1.27
C TRP A 494 1.26 -10.43 2.23
N LEU A 495 2.54 -10.18 1.89
CA LEU A 495 3.46 -9.41 2.72
C LEU A 495 2.91 -8.02 3.06
N LEU A 496 2.51 -7.25 2.05
CA LEU A 496 2.03 -5.88 2.24
C LEU A 496 0.68 -5.85 2.97
N ALA A 497 -0.22 -6.81 2.72
CA ALA A 497 -1.45 -6.95 3.48
C ALA A 497 -1.18 -7.22 4.96
N GLN A 498 -0.18 -8.05 5.31
CA GLN A 498 0.20 -8.31 6.69
C GLN A 498 0.76 -7.06 7.38
N ILE A 499 1.64 -6.30 6.71
CA ILE A 499 2.20 -5.06 7.24
C ILE A 499 1.08 -4.02 7.51
N GLU A 500 0.13 -3.87 6.57
CA GLU A 500 -0.99 -2.93 6.72
C GLU A 500 -2.00 -3.36 7.81
N ARG A 501 -2.12 -4.66 8.10
CA ARG A 501 -3.05 -5.21 9.12
C ARG A 501 -2.50 -5.18 10.54
N SER A 502 -1.19 -5.19 10.75
CA SER A 502 -0.57 -5.24 12.08
C SER A 502 -0.97 -4.07 13.00
N ALA A 503 -1.64 -3.06 12.48
CA ALA A 503 -2.21 -1.93 13.23
C ALA A 503 -3.67 -2.14 13.73
N LYS A 504 -4.34 -3.27 13.39
CA LYS A 504 -5.76 -3.51 13.74
C LYS A 504 -5.90 -4.52 14.90
N GLN A 505 -6.87 -4.32 15.80
CA GLN A 505 -7.19 -5.26 16.90
C GLN A 505 -7.59 -6.63 16.35
N LYS A 506 -7.08 -7.71 16.95
CA LYS A 506 -7.33 -9.09 16.54
C LYS A 506 -8.47 -9.73 17.33
N ALA A 507 -9.24 -10.59 16.66
CA ALA A 507 -10.17 -11.52 17.27
C ALA A 507 -9.40 -12.67 17.98
N PRO A 508 -9.95 -13.28 19.05
CA PRO A 508 -9.34 -14.45 19.67
C PRO A 508 -9.30 -15.63 18.68
N SER A 509 -8.15 -16.30 18.61
CA SER A 509 -7.93 -17.43 17.69
C SER A 509 -8.34 -18.79 18.28
N ILE A 510 -9.02 -18.81 19.41
CA ILE A 510 -9.51 -20.00 20.11
C ILE A 510 -10.94 -19.76 20.57
N ILE A 511 -11.80 -20.73 20.31
CA ILE A 511 -13.16 -20.81 20.87
C ILE A 511 -13.25 -22.13 21.61
N GLU A 512 -13.48 -22.09 22.94
CA GLU A 512 -13.74 -23.26 23.76
C GLU A 512 -15.21 -23.28 24.22
N GLY A 513 -15.84 -24.43 24.13
CA GLY A 513 -17.22 -24.57 24.47
C GLY A 513 -17.62 -26.04 24.76
N VAL A 514 -18.91 -26.27 24.84
CA VAL A 514 -19.53 -27.57 24.91
C VAL A 514 -20.38 -27.79 23.68
N ASN A 515 -20.08 -28.79 22.90
CA ASN A 515 -20.91 -29.20 21.78
C ASN A 515 -22.18 -29.86 22.35
N SER A 516 -23.33 -29.21 22.16
CA SER A 516 -24.60 -29.64 22.75
C SER A 516 -25.14 -30.94 22.13
N GLU A 517 -24.86 -31.18 20.84
CA GLU A 517 -25.32 -32.38 20.14
C GLU A 517 -24.61 -33.66 20.65
N TYR A 518 -23.31 -33.57 20.93
CA TYR A 518 -22.52 -34.72 21.38
C TYR A 518 -22.20 -34.70 22.89
N GLY A 519 -22.62 -33.63 23.60
CA GLY A 519 -22.43 -33.48 25.05
C GLY A 519 -20.97 -33.52 25.49
N CYS A 520 -20.07 -32.98 24.69
CA CYS A 520 -18.63 -33.06 24.96
C CYS A 520 -17.92 -31.70 24.73
N LYS A 521 -16.68 -31.59 25.22
CA LYS A 521 -15.86 -30.41 25.01
C LYS A 521 -15.68 -30.14 23.49
N GLU A 522 -15.81 -28.89 23.09
CA GLU A 522 -15.49 -28.40 21.76
C GLU A 522 -14.32 -27.42 21.83
N LEU A 523 -13.33 -27.63 20.98
CA LEU A 523 -12.16 -26.77 20.82
C LEU A 523 -12.03 -26.38 19.33
N ILE A 524 -12.38 -25.18 19.00
CA ILE A 524 -12.18 -24.61 17.67
C ILE A 524 -10.98 -23.67 17.75
N ARG A 525 -9.90 -24.05 17.06
CA ARG A 525 -8.65 -23.28 17.07
C ARG A 525 -8.16 -23.06 15.64
N TRP A 526 -7.82 -21.82 15.34
CA TRP A 526 -7.07 -21.52 14.13
C TRP A 526 -5.75 -20.82 14.49
N TYR A 527 -4.81 -20.93 13.59
CA TYR A 527 -3.49 -20.37 13.76
C TYR A 527 -3.40 -19.22 12.79
N ASP A 528 -3.75 -18.02 13.27
CA ASP A 528 -3.43 -16.82 12.57
C ASP A 528 -1.95 -16.51 12.75
N ARG A 529 -1.42 -15.60 11.93
CA ARG A 529 -0.06 -15.13 12.07
C ARG A 529 0.15 -14.57 13.50
N GLU A 530 1.17 -15.04 14.19
CA GLU A 530 1.65 -14.36 15.39
C GLU A 530 2.26 -13.03 14.96
N ASP A 531 1.77 -11.91 15.52
CA ASP A 531 2.37 -10.61 15.25
C ASP A 531 3.71 -10.52 15.95
N HIS A 532 4.72 -10.25 15.16
CA HIS A 532 6.02 -9.89 15.67
C HIS A 532 5.96 -8.45 16.18
N LYS A 533 6.37 -8.22 17.44
CA LYS A 533 6.30 -6.87 18.05
C LYS A 533 7.33 -5.90 17.51
N ASN A 534 8.49 -6.42 17.08
CA ASN A 534 9.68 -5.60 16.81
C ASN A 534 10.14 -5.66 15.35
N PHE A 535 9.50 -6.46 14.50
CA PHE A 535 9.76 -6.60 13.06
C PHE A 535 8.49 -7.04 12.31
N ASP A 536 8.46 -6.89 10.99
CA ASP A 536 7.25 -7.15 10.19
C ASP A 536 6.98 -8.63 9.98
N VAL A 537 8.01 -9.42 9.68
CA VAL A 537 7.93 -10.87 9.39
C VAL A 537 9.16 -11.59 9.93
N CYS A 538 9.05 -12.89 10.22
CA CYS A 538 10.21 -13.74 10.47
C CYS A 538 10.73 -14.40 9.18
N ALA A 539 11.91 -14.97 9.23
CA ALA A 539 12.55 -15.64 8.11
C ALA A 539 12.10 -17.10 7.91
N ASP A 540 11.28 -17.64 8.80
CA ASP A 540 10.86 -19.05 8.83
C ASP A 540 9.48 -19.27 8.19
N ASP A 541 9.09 -20.53 8.01
CA ASP A 541 7.84 -21.01 7.38
C ASP A 541 6.56 -20.47 8.04
N HIS A 542 6.66 -19.93 9.27
CA HIS A 542 5.56 -19.22 9.94
C HIS A 542 5.07 -17.99 9.13
N CYS A 543 5.96 -17.26 8.47
CA CYS A 543 5.63 -16.14 7.58
C CYS A 543 5.81 -16.56 6.11
N GLN A 544 6.97 -16.31 5.56
CA GLN A 544 7.41 -16.75 4.24
C GLN A 544 8.89 -17.10 4.37
N ARG A 545 9.31 -18.21 3.80
CA ARG A 545 10.70 -18.68 3.90
C ARG A 545 11.66 -17.66 3.23
N TYR A 546 12.46 -17.00 4.07
CA TYR A 546 13.40 -15.98 3.65
C TYR A 546 14.84 -16.39 4.02
N GLN A 547 15.70 -16.59 3.04
CA GLN A 547 17.09 -17.06 3.24
C GLN A 547 18.13 -16.07 2.65
N GLY A 548 17.75 -14.81 2.51
CA GLY A 548 18.60 -13.76 1.99
C GLY A 548 19.06 -14.04 0.55
N VAL A 549 20.31 -13.70 0.25
CA VAL A 549 20.95 -13.94 -1.05
C VAL A 549 21.73 -15.26 -1.11
N THR A 550 21.71 -16.06 -0.06
CA THR A 550 22.36 -17.38 0.02
C THR A 550 21.77 -18.35 -0.98
N ARG A 551 20.48 -18.33 -1.15
CA ARG A 551 19.80 -19.00 -2.26
C ARG A 551 19.84 -18.07 -3.45
N ALA A 552 20.77 -18.30 -4.34
CA ALA A 552 20.99 -17.52 -5.53
C ALA A 552 19.64 -17.38 -6.29
N SER A 553 19.11 -16.16 -6.32
CA SER A 553 18.05 -15.84 -7.25
C SER A 553 18.63 -16.01 -8.65
N THR A 554 18.05 -16.92 -9.45
CA THR A 554 18.39 -16.99 -10.86
C THR A 554 17.99 -15.69 -11.55
N ASP A 555 18.62 -15.38 -12.66
CA ASP A 555 18.21 -14.26 -13.51
C ASP A 555 16.71 -14.33 -13.87
N THR A 556 16.14 -15.52 -13.98
CA THR A 556 14.71 -15.75 -14.28
C THR A 556 13.82 -15.25 -13.14
N VAL A 557 14.14 -15.59 -11.88
CA VAL A 557 13.40 -15.10 -10.72
C VAL A 557 13.47 -13.57 -10.63
N ARG A 558 14.67 -13.01 -10.79
CA ARG A 558 14.84 -11.54 -10.75
C ARG A 558 14.06 -10.86 -11.86
N LYS A 559 14.09 -11.38 -13.10
CA LYS A 559 13.28 -10.87 -14.22
C LYS A 559 11.77 -10.92 -13.93
N ALA A 560 11.27 -12.02 -13.35
CA ALA A 560 9.85 -12.14 -13.00
C ALA A 560 9.42 -11.14 -11.93
N VAL A 561 10.23 -10.94 -10.88
CA VAL A 561 10.02 -9.94 -9.82
C VAL A 561 10.03 -8.53 -10.40
N ASP A 562 11.02 -8.19 -11.24
CA ASP A 562 11.13 -6.87 -11.86
C ASP A 562 10.00 -6.59 -12.86
N ALA A 563 9.57 -7.60 -13.63
CA ALA A 563 8.46 -7.48 -14.58
C ALA A 563 7.11 -7.18 -13.88
N THR A 564 6.92 -7.70 -12.66
CA THR A 564 5.71 -7.50 -11.84
C THR A 564 5.93 -6.50 -10.70
N ARG A 565 7.00 -5.68 -10.78
CA ARG A 565 7.39 -4.75 -9.71
C ARG A 565 6.23 -3.89 -9.25
N GLY A 566 5.96 -3.94 -7.93
CA GLY A 566 4.90 -3.18 -7.28
C GLY A 566 3.48 -3.67 -7.55
N GLU A 567 3.29 -4.74 -8.35
CA GLU A 567 1.97 -5.31 -8.60
C GLU A 567 1.48 -6.14 -7.41
N VAL A 568 0.23 -5.90 -7.00
CA VAL A 568 -0.46 -6.60 -5.92
C VAL A 568 -1.89 -6.95 -6.35
N LEU A 569 -2.45 -7.97 -5.73
CA LEU A 569 -3.89 -8.27 -5.79
C LEU A 569 -4.64 -7.30 -4.88
N TRP A 570 -5.73 -6.77 -5.39
CA TRP A 570 -6.53 -5.72 -4.77
C TRP A 570 -8.02 -6.04 -4.83
N TYR A 571 -8.71 -5.85 -3.72
CA TYR A 571 -10.16 -6.02 -3.64
C TYR A 571 -10.75 -4.99 -2.66
N GLU A 572 -11.83 -4.32 -3.06
CA GLU A 572 -12.60 -3.37 -2.23
C GLU A 572 -11.80 -2.37 -1.40
N GLY A 573 -10.73 -1.81 -1.96
CA GLY A 573 -9.97 -0.77 -1.27
C GLY A 573 -8.76 -1.28 -0.47
N GLU A 574 -8.55 -2.61 -0.38
CA GLU A 574 -7.46 -3.22 0.40
C GLU A 574 -6.61 -4.17 -0.45
N ILE A 575 -5.36 -4.40 -0.01
CA ILE A 575 -4.51 -5.46 -0.58
C ILE A 575 -5.06 -6.80 -0.12
N CYS A 576 -5.21 -7.75 -1.06
CA CYS A 576 -5.69 -9.08 -0.77
C CYS A 576 -4.72 -9.88 0.13
N ASP A 577 -5.26 -10.64 1.08
CA ASP A 577 -4.55 -11.70 1.79
C ASP A 577 -4.37 -12.90 0.84
N ALA A 578 -3.34 -12.82 0.01
CA ALA A 578 -3.11 -13.75 -1.10
C ALA A 578 -2.43 -15.04 -0.61
N ARG A 579 -3.20 -15.93 0.02
CA ARG A 579 -2.76 -17.23 0.54
C ARG A 579 -2.42 -18.21 -0.60
N PHE A 580 -1.47 -19.11 -0.35
CA PHE A 580 -1.08 -20.15 -1.30
C PHE A 580 -0.65 -21.43 -0.58
N TYR A 581 -0.63 -22.55 -1.30
CA TYR A 581 -0.34 -23.89 -0.77
C TYR A 581 0.05 -24.86 -1.89
N LYS A 582 0.55 -26.04 -1.55
CA LYS A 582 1.11 -26.99 -2.56
C LYS A 582 0.08 -27.54 -3.53
N CYS A 583 -1.02 -28.18 -3.04
CA CYS A 583 -1.98 -28.90 -3.89
C CYS A 583 -3.41 -28.80 -3.34
N CYS A 584 -4.38 -28.38 -4.18
CA CYS A 584 -5.79 -28.27 -3.76
C CYS A 584 -6.52 -29.62 -3.66
N GLY A 585 -6.06 -30.67 -4.36
CA GLY A 585 -6.78 -31.92 -4.48
C GLY A 585 -7.95 -31.88 -5.46
N GLY A 586 -8.02 -30.82 -6.32
CA GLY A 586 -9.01 -30.55 -7.36
C GLY A 586 -10.06 -29.52 -7.03
N ALA A 587 -10.16 -29.06 -5.78
CA ALA A 587 -11.10 -28.02 -5.34
C ALA A 587 -10.46 -27.09 -4.31
N LEU A 588 -10.68 -25.79 -4.46
CA LEU A 588 -10.23 -24.74 -3.54
C LEU A 588 -11.20 -24.61 -2.36
N GLU A 589 -10.67 -24.17 -1.20
CA GLU A 589 -11.42 -23.95 0.02
C GLU A 589 -11.70 -22.46 0.26
N GLN A 590 -12.73 -22.15 1.03
CA GLN A 590 -13.05 -20.82 1.51
C GLN A 590 -12.22 -20.48 2.76
N PHE A 591 -11.88 -19.21 2.92
CA PHE A 591 -11.04 -18.73 4.02
C PHE A 591 -11.61 -19.05 5.41
N GLU A 592 -12.90 -18.79 5.62
CA GLU A 592 -13.59 -18.98 6.90
C GLU A 592 -13.58 -20.43 7.41
N ASN A 593 -13.37 -21.41 6.53
CA ASN A 593 -13.26 -22.81 6.92
C ASN A 593 -11.90 -23.16 7.56
N CYS A 594 -10.89 -22.34 7.31
CA CYS A 594 -9.52 -22.55 7.81
C CYS A 594 -9.13 -21.62 8.97
N TRP A 595 -9.65 -20.39 8.98
CA TRP A 595 -9.30 -19.33 9.94
C TRP A 595 -10.54 -18.74 10.64
N GLU A 596 -10.53 -17.43 10.93
CA GLU A 596 -11.65 -16.71 11.53
C GLU A 596 -12.90 -16.75 10.62
N ASP A 597 -14.06 -16.59 11.21
CA ASP A 597 -15.33 -16.56 10.48
C ASP A 597 -15.51 -15.21 9.76
N LYS A 598 -14.77 -15.08 8.66
CA LYS A 598 -14.77 -13.89 7.79
C LYS A 598 -14.72 -14.31 6.33
N HIS A 599 -15.75 -13.92 5.58
CA HIS A 599 -15.83 -14.21 4.17
C HIS A 599 -15.02 -13.20 3.32
N TYR A 600 -14.32 -13.71 2.30
CA TYR A 600 -13.64 -12.91 1.28
C TYR A 600 -14.03 -13.38 -0.12
N ASP A 601 -14.70 -12.53 -0.89
CA ASP A 601 -15.19 -12.86 -2.24
C ASP A 601 -14.09 -13.22 -3.24
N TYR A 602 -12.83 -12.97 -2.93
CA TYR A 602 -11.68 -13.36 -3.74
C TYR A 602 -10.98 -14.65 -3.24
N LEU A 603 -11.42 -15.24 -2.11
CA LEU A 603 -10.93 -16.52 -1.57
C LEU A 603 -12.09 -17.53 -1.49
N VAL A 604 -12.61 -17.87 -2.63
CA VAL A 604 -13.81 -18.70 -2.78
C VAL A 604 -13.49 -20.10 -3.32
N ALA A 605 -14.46 -20.99 -3.19
CA ALA A 605 -14.39 -22.33 -3.74
C ALA A 605 -14.42 -22.30 -5.27
N VAL A 606 -13.38 -22.86 -5.90
CA VAL A 606 -13.25 -22.99 -7.34
C VAL A 606 -12.81 -24.41 -7.67
N ARG A 607 -13.32 -24.99 -8.76
CA ARG A 607 -12.78 -26.22 -9.32
C ARG A 607 -11.47 -25.89 -10.06
N ASP A 608 -10.41 -26.64 -9.75
CA ASP A 608 -9.08 -26.45 -10.34
C ASP A 608 -9.01 -27.02 -11.77
N LEU A 609 -9.80 -26.42 -12.69
CA LEU A 609 -9.92 -26.84 -14.07
C LEU A 609 -10.26 -25.65 -14.97
N LYS A 610 -9.89 -25.71 -16.28
CA LYS A 610 -10.14 -24.63 -17.25
C LYS A 610 -11.63 -24.46 -17.60
N GLU A 611 -12.35 -25.55 -17.67
CA GLU A 611 -13.77 -25.59 -18.03
C GLU A 611 -14.63 -25.30 -16.79
N GLU A 612 -15.73 -24.57 -16.97
CA GLU A 612 -16.76 -24.35 -15.94
C GLU A 612 -17.53 -25.66 -15.63
N ALA A 613 -16.83 -26.70 -15.27
CA ALA A 613 -17.46 -27.88 -14.75
C ALA A 613 -17.92 -27.64 -13.32
N ALA A 614 -19.19 -27.87 -13.02
CA ALA A 614 -19.75 -27.69 -11.70
C ALA A 614 -18.94 -28.45 -10.64
N LEU A 615 -18.57 -27.75 -9.55
CA LEU A 615 -18.06 -28.41 -8.35
C LEU A 615 -19.24 -29.04 -7.62
N PRO A 616 -19.21 -30.35 -7.33
CA PRO A 616 -20.25 -30.96 -6.49
C PRO A 616 -20.22 -30.33 -5.08
N ASP A 617 -21.35 -30.33 -4.40
CA ASP A 617 -21.40 -29.85 -3.01
C ASP A 617 -20.62 -30.81 -2.10
N LEU A 618 -19.33 -30.47 -1.86
CA LEU A 618 -18.41 -31.27 -1.05
C LEU A 618 -18.56 -31.02 0.48
N THR A 619 -19.52 -30.18 0.90
CA THR A 619 -19.94 -30.10 2.30
C THR A 619 -20.72 -31.34 2.72
N ILE A 620 -21.30 -32.05 1.75
CA ILE A 620 -22.00 -33.35 1.95
C ILE A 620 -20.97 -34.46 2.01
N GLU A 621 -20.95 -35.22 3.12
CA GLU A 621 -20.00 -36.30 3.39
C GLU A 621 -19.88 -37.30 2.23
N GLN A 622 -21.02 -37.74 1.66
CA GLN A 622 -21.06 -38.68 0.56
C GLN A 622 -20.36 -38.15 -0.70
N ASN A 623 -20.62 -36.88 -1.06
CA ASN A 623 -20.00 -36.26 -2.21
C ASN A 623 -18.50 -36.05 -2.02
N ALA A 624 -18.09 -35.65 -0.81
CA ALA A 624 -16.67 -35.49 -0.45
C ALA A 624 -15.94 -36.85 -0.54
N ARG A 625 -16.58 -37.90 -0.05
CA ARG A 625 -16.04 -39.25 -0.13
C ARG A 625 -15.83 -39.71 -1.61
N GLU A 626 -16.85 -39.55 -2.44
CA GLU A 626 -16.77 -39.86 -3.87
C GLU A 626 -15.68 -39.05 -4.58
N TRP A 627 -15.59 -37.75 -4.29
CA TRP A 627 -14.55 -36.84 -4.81
C TRP A 627 -13.13 -37.29 -4.45
N ILE A 628 -12.89 -37.60 -3.19
CA ILE A 628 -11.59 -38.04 -2.71
C ILE A 628 -11.19 -39.38 -3.36
N LEU A 629 -12.13 -40.34 -3.48
CA LEU A 629 -11.86 -41.66 -4.02
C LEU A 629 -11.77 -41.69 -5.56
N SER A 630 -12.50 -40.83 -6.27
CA SER A 630 -12.57 -40.86 -7.74
C SER A 630 -11.39 -40.16 -8.43
N SER A 631 -10.59 -39.36 -7.71
CA SER A 631 -9.43 -38.66 -8.30
C SER A 631 -9.76 -37.91 -9.60
N PRO A 632 -10.71 -36.91 -9.56
CA PRO A 632 -11.19 -36.25 -10.76
C PRO A 632 -10.11 -35.43 -11.48
N VAL A 633 -10.33 -35.11 -12.74
CA VAL A 633 -9.42 -34.26 -13.53
C VAL A 633 -9.34 -32.86 -12.93
N ALA A 634 -8.11 -32.37 -12.76
CA ALA A 634 -7.78 -31.04 -12.28
C ALA A 634 -6.40 -30.62 -12.81
N PHE A 635 -6.07 -29.32 -12.79
CA PHE A 635 -4.72 -28.86 -13.12
C PHE A 635 -3.67 -29.50 -12.21
N CYS A 636 -3.92 -29.55 -10.90
CA CYS A 636 -2.99 -30.14 -9.94
C CYS A 636 -2.97 -31.68 -9.94
N ASN A 637 -3.79 -32.36 -10.73
CA ASN A 637 -3.75 -33.82 -10.91
C ASN A 637 -2.68 -34.17 -11.93
N THR A 638 -1.41 -34.04 -11.58
CA THR A 638 -0.27 -34.35 -12.45
C THR A 638 0.76 -35.22 -11.73
N GLN A 639 1.43 -36.11 -12.50
CA GLN A 639 2.60 -36.86 -12.05
C GLN A 639 3.85 -36.49 -12.88
N ASP A 640 3.77 -35.44 -13.73
CA ASP A 640 4.91 -35.00 -14.51
C ASP A 640 6.01 -34.41 -13.60
N ASN A 641 7.13 -35.11 -13.52
CA ASN A 641 8.26 -34.72 -12.69
C ASN A 641 8.82 -33.33 -13.05
N ARG A 642 8.76 -32.93 -14.33
CA ARG A 642 9.22 -31.59 -14.76
C ARG A 642 8.38 -30.49 -14.16
N ILE A 643 7.09 -30.75 -13.97
CA ILE A 643 6.16 -29.81 -13.34
C ILE A 643 6.31 -29.85 -11.81
N LEU A 644 6.35 -31.05 -11.24
CA LEU A 644 6.50 -31.20 -9.78
C LEU A 644 7.82 -30.62 -9.27
N SER A 645 8.92 -30.77 -10.01
CA SER A 645 10.23 -30.19 -9.64
C SER A 645 10.24 -28.66 -9.64
N GLN A 646 9.29 -27.99 -10.29
CA GLN A 646 9.16 -26.53 -10.26
C GLN A 646 8.68 -26.00 -8.90
N VAL A 647 7.87 -26.78 -8.18
CA VAL A 647 7.19 -26.37 -6.94
C VAL A 647 7.65 -27.15 -5.72
N LEU A 648 8.56 -28.10 -5.89
CA LEU A 648 9.11 -28.94 -4.83
C LEU A 648 10.56 -28.63 -4.64
N ASN A 649 10.93 -28.22 -3.42
CA ASN A 649 12.32 -28.18 -3.01
C ASN A 649 12.89 -29.59 -2.84
N ASN A 650 14.21 -29.73 -2.82
CA ASN A 650 14.90 -31.02 -2.70
C ASN A 650 14.41 -31.89 -1.51
N TYR A 651 13.85 -31.26 -0.47
CA TYR A 651 13.34 -31.92 0.73
C TYR A 651 11.90 -32.44 0.60
N ASP A 652 11.11 -31.89 -0.31
CA ASP A 652 9.73 -32.28 -0.56
C ASP A 652 9.64 -33.36 -1.68
N GLN A 653 10.77 -33.79 -2.24
CA GLN A 653 10.79 -34.75 -3.36
C GLN A 653 10.68 -36.21 -2.92
N GLU A 654 10.57 -36.48 -1.61
CA GLU A 654 10.44 -37.84 -1.07
C GLU A 654 9.09 -38.49 -1.39
N THR A 655 8.06 -37.75 -1.74
CA THR A 655 6.75 -38.25 -2.15
C THR A 655 6.28 -37.61 -3.47
N LYS A 656 5.48 -38.34 -4.25
CA LYS A 656 4.76 -37.83 -5.44
C LYS A 656 3.25 -37.81 -5.24
N GLU A 657 2.77 -38.22 -4.09
CA GLU A 657 1.36 -38.39 -3.77
C GLU A 657 0.71 -37.11 -3.24
N PHE A 658 0.83 -36.00 -3.99
CA PHE A 658 0.27 -34.69 -3.58
C PHE A 658 -1.23 -34.59 -3.84
N TYR A 659 -1.69 -35.13 -4.93
CA TYR A 659 -3.09 -35.06 -5.33
C TYR A 659 -3.98 -35.98 -4.52
N ARG A 660 -3.50 -37.24 -4.27
CA ARG A 660 -4.13 -38.22 -3.40
C ARG A 660 -3.07 -38.88 -2.55
N TRP A 661 -3.40 -39.10 -1.30
CA TRP A 661 -2.48 -39.68 -0.32
C TRP A 661 -3.19 -40.64 0.65
N SER A 662 -2.42 -41.48 1.32
CA SER A 662 -2.92 -42.41 2.30
C SER A 662 -1.91 -42.52 3.44
N VAL A 663 -2.41 -42.54 4.70
CA VAL A 663 -1.60 -42.74 5.91
C VAL A 663 -2.36 -43.71 6.79
N THR A 664 -1.64 -44.69 7.34
CA THR A 664 -2.22 -45.70 8.21
C THR A 664 -1.51 -45.69 9.56
N TYR A 665 -2.30 -45.68 10.64
CA TYR A 665 -1.85 -45.76 12.04
C TYR A 665 -2.46 -46.97 12.70
N SER A 666 -1.68 -47.69 13.50
CA SER A 666 -2.28 -48.55 14.49
C SER A 666 -3.07 -47.73 15.51
N GLN A 667 -4.09 -48.33 16.13
CA GLN A 667 -4.90 -47.68 17.16
C GLN A 667 -4.02 -47.10 18.28
N ARG A 668 -2.99 -47.85 18.68
CA ARG A 668 -2.06 -47.40 19.74
C ARG A 668 -1.23 -46.19 19.33
N GLU A 669 -0.69 -46.19 18.10
CA GLU A 669 0.06 -45.04 17.58
C GLU A 669 -0.81 -43.78 17.48
N LEU A 670 -2.04 -43.92 17.00
CA LEU A 670 -2.97 -42.81 16.88
C LEU A 670 -3.36 -42.26 18.29
N ALA A 671 -3.65 -43.13 19.25
CA ALA A 671 -3.98 -42.73 20.61
C ALA A 671 -2.81 -42.01 21.30
N GLN A 672 -1.59 -42.52 21.13
CA GLN A 672 -0.38 -41.88 21.65
C GLN A 672 -0.16 -40.50 21.00
N LEU A 673 -0.25 -40.41 19.68
CA LEU A 673 -0.06 -39.19 18.91
C LEU A 673 -1.04 -38.11 19.32
N ILE A 674 -2.35 -38.43 19.39
CA ILE A 674 -3.38 -37.46 19.80
C ILE A 674 -3.12 -36.99 21.25
N ARG A 675 -2.75 -37.88 22.15
CA ARG A 675 -2.41 -37.55 23.54
C ARG A 675 -1.22 -36.59 23.62
N GLU A 676 -0.13 -36.89 22.91
CA GLU A 676 1.08 -36.04 22.90
C GLU A 676 0.78 -34.64 22.37
N LYS A 677 -0.04 -34.53 21.30
CA LYS A 677 -0.33 -33.27 20.64
C LYS A 677 -1.43 -32.44 21.29
N SER A 678 -2.43 -33.08 21.92
CA SER A 678 -3.56 -32.39 22.59
C SER A 678 -3.35 -32.18 24.09
N GLY A 679 -2.48 -32.98 24.73
CA GLY A 679 -2.38 -33.07 26.18
C GLY A 679 -3.53 -33.84 26.86
N GLU A 680 -4.48 -34.41 26.09
CA GLU A 680 -5.72 -35.03 26.56
C GLU A 680 -5.67 -36.55 26.39
N ASP A 681 -6.05 -37.31 27.45
CA ASP A 681 -6.08 -38.76 27.41
C ASP A 681 -7.45 -39.28 26.94
N PHE A 682 -7.56 -39.72 25.70
CA PHE A 682 -8.77 -40.29 25.11
C PHE A 682 -8.91 -41.81 25.43
N GLY A 683 -7.90 -42.46 25.99
CA GLY A 683 -7.81 -43.93 26.06
C GLY A 683 -7.52 -44.49 24.66
N GLU A 684 -8.15 -45.61 24.33
CA GLU A 684 -8.13 -46.16 22.96
C GLU A 684 -9.03 -45.31 22.05
N ILE A 685 -8.56 -44.99 20.85
CA ILE A 685 -9.39 -44.26 19.84
C ILE A 685 -10.35 -45.29 19.22
N ILE A 686 -11.65 -45.02 19.33
CA ILE A 686 -12.72 -45.84 18.75
C ILE A 686 -13.09 -45.34 17.37
N ASN A 687 -13.18 -44.00 17.17
CA ASN A 687 -13.56 -43.40 15.90
C ASN A 687 -13.06 -41.99 15.74
N LEU A 688 -12.95 -41.56 14.49
CA LEU A 688 -12.76 -40.20 14.05
C LEU A 688 -13.92 -39.86 13.12
N VAL A 689 -14.84 -38.98 13.54
CA VAL A 689 -16.09 -38.70 12.82
C VAL A 689 -16.07 -37.29 12.27
N PRO A 690 -16.02 -37.07 10.94
CA PRO A 690 -16.24 -35.77 10.32
C PRO A 690 -17.64 -35.28 10.68
N LEU A 691 -17.74 -34.08 11.29
CA LEU A 691 -19.03 -33.46 11.63
C LEU A 691 -19.41 -32.36 10.62
N GLU A 692 -18.42 -31.64 10.14
CA GLU A 692 -18.61 -30.52 9.22
C GLU A 692 -17.46 -30.50 8.20
N ARG A 693 -17.82 -30.30 6.94
CA ARG A 693 -16.88 -30.14 5.83
C ARG A 693 -17.04 -28.78 5.18
N GLY A 694 -15.93 -28.22 4.73
CA GLY A 694 -15.88 -27.05 3.88
C GLY A 694 -16.16 -27.40 2.40
N THR A 695 -16.18 -26.37 1.58
CA THR A 695 -16.54 -26.41 0.15
C THR A 695 -15.57 -27.24 -0.70
N SER A 696 -14.35 -27.52 -0.24
CA SER A 696 -13.38 -28.43 -0.89
C SER A 696 -13.41 -29.86 -0.35
N GLY A 697 -14.34 -30.18 0.55
CA GLY A 697 -14.38 -31.47 1.25
C GLY A 697 -13.41 -31.59 2.42
N ARG A 698 -12.68 -30.51 2.78
CA ARG A 698 -11.85 -30.46 3.97
C ARG A 698 -12.70 -30.48 5.22
N ILE A 699 -12.27 -31.26 6.21
CA ILE A 699 -12.97 -31.35 7.49
C ILE A 699 -12.71 -30.05 8.27
N VAL A 700 -13.79 -29.37 8.64
CA VAL A 700 -13.81 -28.16 9.45
C VAL A 700 -13.97 -28.52 10.93
N LYS A 701 -14.84 -29.52 11.22
CA LYS A 701 -15.01 -30.08 12.57
C LYS A 701 -14.90 -31.59 12.58
N LEU A 702 -14.11 -32.10 13.49
CA LEU A 702 -13.85 -33.56 13.70
C LEU A 702 -14.17 -33.95 15.13
N LEU A 703 -15.02 -34.95 15.30
CA LEU A 703 -15.26 -35.58 16.61
C LEU A 703 -14.26 -36.72 16.79
N ILE A 704 -13.45 -36.64 17.84
CA ILE A 704 -12.57 -37.73 18.31
C ILE A 704 -13.32 -38.49 19.38
N VAL A 705 -13.50 -39.78 19.15
CA VAL A 705 -14.17 -40.69 20.10
C VAL A 705 -13.15 -41.66 20.63
N GLY A 706 -12.91 -41.59 21.94
CA GLY A 706 -12.07 -42.54 22.65
C GLY A 706 -12.85 -43.28 23.76
N THR A 707 -12.23 -44.28 24.36
CA THR A 707 -12.83 -45.07 25.50
C THR A 707 -13.03 -44.25 26.76
N LYS A 708 -12.22 -43.21 26.98
CA LYS A 708 -12.28 -42.37 28.16
C LYS A 708 -12.95 -41.01 27.92
N LYS A 709 -12.88 -40.52 26.71
CA LYS A 709 -13.27 -39.13 26.40
C LYS A 709 -13.74 -38.98 24.93
N ARG A 710 -14.63 -37.99 24.72
CA ARG A 710 -15.01 -37.45 23.40
C ARG A 710 -14.68 -35.99 23.38
N MET A 711 -14.31 -35.48 22.21
CA MET A 711 -14.05 -34.06 22.02
C MET A 711 -14.21 -33.69 20.55
N VAL A 712 -14.84 -32.56 20.28
CA VAL A 712 -14.88 -31.95 18.97
C VAL A 712 -13.68 -31.01 18.84
N ILE A 713 -12.95 -31.14 17.74
CA ILE A 713 -11.88 -30.22 17.36
C ILE A 713 -12.18 -29.57 16.02
N GLY A 714 -11.75 -28.37 15.78
CA GLY A 714 -11.89 -27.62 14.51
C GLY A 714 -10.76 -26.61 14.37
N LYS A 715 -10.62 -26.22 13.37
CA LYS A 715 -10.31 -25.82 12.02
C LYS A 715 -9.23 -26.73 11.39
N GLU A 716 -8.91 -26.44 10.12
CA GLU A 716 -8.09 -27.25 9.22
C GLU A 716 -6.72 -27.60 9.80
N LEU A 717 -5.95 -26.60 10.24
CA LEU A 717 -4.59 -26.82 10.72
C LEU A 717 -4.55 -27.53 12.08
N GLU A 718 -5.52 -27.29 12.98
CA GLU A 718 -5.60 -28.00 14.26
C GLU A 718 -5.86 -29.50 14.06
N ILE A 719 -6.76 -29.85 13.12
CA ILE A 719 -7.03 -31.24 12.75
C ILE A 719 -5.77 -31.91 12.20
N ARG A 720 -5.04 -31.25 11.30
CA ARG A 720 -3.80 -31.79 10.71
C ARG A 720 -2.68 -31.96 11.76
N ARG A 721 -2.56 -31.02 12.67
CA ARG A 721 -1.56 -31.04 13.77
C ARG A 721 -1.74 -32.23 14.71
N LEU A 722 -2.98 -32.51 15.04
CA LEU A 722 -3.30 -33.60 16.01
C LEU A 722 -3.15 -35.00 15.40
N LEU A 723 -3.24 -35.13 14.08
CA LEU A 723 -3.23 -36.42 13.38
C LEU A 723 -1.91 -36.73 12.68
N SER A 724 -0.83 -36.03 12.99
CA SER A 724 0.50 -36.33 12.45
C SER A 724 1.62 -35.88 13.40
N LYS A 725 2.79 -36.54 13.31
CA LYS A 725 3.98 -36.13 14.08
C LYS A 725 4.42 -34.70 13.74
N SER A 726 4.35 -34.33 12.46
CA SER A 726 4.52 -32.95 11.99
C SER A 726 3.14 -32.33 11.70
N HIS A 727 2.70 -32.34 10.45
CA HIS A 727 1.36 -31.97 10.02
C HIS A 727 0.86 -32.96 8.99
N LEU A 728 -0.41 -33.42 9.10
CA LEU A 728 -1.06 -34.22 8.08
C LEU A 728 -1.13 -33.42 6.76
N TYR A 729 -1.10 -34.08 5.62
CA TYR A 729 -1.06 -33.40 4.29
C TYR A 729 -2.18 -32.39 4.09
N SER A 730 -3.43 -32.74 4.42
CA SER A 730 -4.60 -31.84 4.45
C SER A 730 -5.66 -32.37 5.41
N SER A 731 -6.73 -31.61 5.66
CA SER A 731 -7.91 -32.12 6.37
C SER A 731 -8.99 -32.67 5.40
N ALA A 732 -8.72 -32.73 4.09
CA ALA A 732 -9.60 -33.38 3.13
C ALA A 732 -9.34 -34.91 3.09
N PHE A 733 -9.90 -35.65 4.05
CA PHE A 733 -9.72 -37.09 4.12
C PHE A 733 -11.00 -37.81 4.54
N ILE A 734 -11.02 -39.11 4.24
CA ILE A 734 -11.98 -40.09 4.77
C ILE A 734 -11.30 -41.00 5.76
N VAL A 735 -12.03 -41.44 6.76
CA VAL A 735 -11.55 -42.35 7.82
C VAL A 735 -12.01 -43.75 7.49
N ARG A 736 -11.07 -44.71 7.46
CA ARG A 736 -11.32 -46.13 7.33
C ARG A 736 -10.85 -46.83 8.60
N ARG A 737 -11.76 -47.52 9.27
CA ARG A 737 -11.43 -48.37 10.43
C ARG A 737 -11.18 -49.76 9.94
N LEU A 738 -10.08 -50.35 10.33
CA LEU A 738 -9.67 -51.68 9.92
C LEU A 738 -9.61 -52.62 11.12
N ASP A 739 -10.07 -53.86 10.92
CA ASP A 739 -9.92 -54.94 11.91
C ASP A 739 -8.49 -55.54 11.95
N GLY A 740 -8.26 -56.59 12.72
CA GLY A 740 -6.97 -57.26 12.85
C GLY A 740 -6.48 -57.97 11.60
N GLU A 741 -7.38 -58.24 10.63
CA GLU A 741 -7.11 -58.83 9.34
C GLU A 741 -6.96 -57.79 8.20
N GLY A 742 -7.20 -56.50 8.54
CA GLY A 742 -7.11 -55.36 7.60
C GLY A 742 -8.39 -55.12 6.79
N ASN A 743 -9.52 -55.75 7.16
CA ASN A 743 -10.81 -55.56 6.49
C ASN A 743 -11.48 -54.29 7.02
N LEU A 744 -12.30 -53.66 6.15
CA LEU A 744 -13.09 -52.49 6.55
C LEU A 744 -14.17 -52.87 7.57
N MET A 745 -14.21 -52.19 8.67
CA MET A 745 -15.28 -52.27 9.67
C MET A 745 -16.47 -51.40 9.26
N GLU A 746 -17.72 -51.84 9.62
CA GLU A 746 -18.93 -51.06 9.30
C GLU A 746 -18.87 -49.61 9.88
N GLU A 747 -19.24 -48.66 9.05
CA GLU A 747 -19.14 -47.22 9.35
C GLU A 747 -20.14 -46.71 10.37
N ARG A 748 -21.26 -47.42 10.60
CA ARG A 748 -22.47 -46.91 11.27
C ARG A 748 -22.40 -46.82 12.79
N ALA A 749 -21.36 -47.30 13.45
CA ALA A 749 -21.29 -47.27 14.91
C ALA A 749 -20.34 -46.16 15.39
N ILE A 750 -20.88 -45.05 15.93
CA ILE A 750 -20.13 -44.09 16.77
C ILE A 750 -19.53 -44.81 17.97
N VAL A 751 -20.18 -45.90 18.40
CA VAL A 751 -19.75 -46.80 19.48
C VAL A 751 -19.82 -48.24 18.95
N GLY A 752 -18.70 -48.94 18.86
CA GLY A 752 -18.62 -50.28 18.32
C GLY A 752 -17.33 -50.97 18.74
N ALA A 753 -17.00 -52.08 18.11
CA ALA A 753 -15.72 -52.77 18.34
C ALA A 753 -14.55 -51.84 18.07
N SER A 754 -13.51 -51.92 18.93
CA SER A 754 -12.28 -51.12 18.74
C SER A 754 -11.57 -51.58 17.47
N PRO A 755 -11.21 -50.63 16.53
CA PRO A 755 -10.42 -50.99 15.35
C PRO A 755 -8.98 -51.32 15.77
N CYS A 756 -8.30 -52.16 14.96
CA CYS A 756 -6.87 -52.38 15.14
C CYS A 756 -6.03 -51.31 14.49
N SER A 757 -6.55 -50.70 13.43
CA SER A 757 -5.89 -49.58 12.75
C SER A 757 -6.86 -48.61 12.07
N PHE A 758 -6.35 -47.40 11.77
CA PHE A 758 -7.04 -46.35 11.06
C PHE A 758 -6.28 -46.05 9.77
N SER A 759 -6.94 -46.10 8.62
CA SER A 759 -6.40 -45.62 7.36
C SER A 759 -7.09 -44.30 6.98
N LEU A 760 -6.32 -43.22 6.90
CA LEU A 760 -6.76 -41.90 6.42
C LEU A 760 -6.42 -41.80 4.94
N VAL A 761 -7.44 -41.74 4.06
CA VAL A 761 -7.27 -41.57 2.62
C VAL A 761 -7.70 -40.15 2.28
N GLY A 762 -6.83 -39.38 1.67
CA GLY A 762 -7.09 -37.97 1.50
C GLY A 762 -6.67 -37.36 0.16
N ALA A 763 -6.95 -36.06 0.03
CA ALA A 763 -6.75 -35.27 -1.18
C ALA A 763 -6.06 -33.95 -0.90
N GLY A 764 -5.08 -33.62 -1.72
CA GLY A 764 -4.39 -32.36 -1.65
C GLY A 764 -3.37 -32.20 -0.52
N TRP A 765 -2.63 -31.10 -0.54
CA TRP A 765 -1.61 -30.76 0.47
C TRP A 765 -1.68 -29.27 0.81
N GLY A 766 -2.00 -28.95 2.07
CA GLY A 766 -2.20 -27.63 2.60
C GLY A 766 -3.67 -27.24 2.80
N HIS A 767 -3.89 -26.02 3.25
CA HIS A 767 -5.20 -25.49 3.66
C HIS A 767 -6.23 -25.36 2.52
N GLY A 768 -5.81 -25.26 1.27
CA GLY A 768 -6.73 -25.21 0.12
C GLY A 768 -7.22 -23.83 -0.30
N VAL A 769 -6.84 -22.75 0.39
CA VAL A 769 -7.34 -21.40 0.18
C VAL A 769 -6.38 -20.59 -0.70
N GLY A 770 -6.87 -20.00 -1.80
CA GLY A 770 -6.09 -19.21 -2.74
C GLY A 770 -5.31 -20.05 -3.75
N LEU A 771 -4.04 -19.71 -4.08
CA LEU A 771 -3.30 -20.32 -5.19
C LEU A 771 -2.77 -21.72 -4.87
N CYS A 772 -3.15 -22.68 -5.72
CA CYS A 772 -2.58 -24.02 -5.76
C CYS A 772 -1.28 -24.02 -6.59
N GLN A 773 -0.12 -24.19 -5.92
CA GLN A 773 1.20 -24.11 -6.59
C GLN A 773 1.37 -25.10 -7.75
N ILE A 774 0.97 -26.37 -7.54
CA ILE A 774 1.06 -27.39 -8.60
C ILE A 774 0.10 -27.08 -9.76
N GLY A 775 -1.14 -26.66 -9.45
CA GLY A 775 -2.09 -26.27 -10.48
C GLY A 775 -1.62 -25.06 -11.30
N ALA A 776 -1.08 -24.05 -10.64
CA ALA A 776 -0.50 -22.87 -11.29
C ALA A 776 0.73 -23.23 -12.17
N ALA A 777 1.58 -24.17 -11.73
CA ALA A 777 2.69 -24.69 -12.53
C ALA A 777 2.19 -25.37 -13.81
N VAL A 778 1.16 -26.21 -13.71
CA VAL A 778 0.53 -26.85 -14.89
C VAL A 778 -0.07 -25.80 -15.82
N MET A 779 -0.73 -24.77 -15.28
CA MET A 779 -1.27 -23.67 -16.09
C MET A 779 -0.15 -22.92 -16.83
N GLY A 780 0.96 -22.59 -16.15
CA GLY A 780 2.11 -21.94 -16.78
C GLY A 780 2.72 -22.76 -17.92
N GLU A 781 2.91 -24.07 -17.72
CA GLU A 781 3.38 -24.99 -18.76
C GLU A 781 2.40 -25.14 -19.95
N LYS A 782 1.11 -24.97 -19.72
CA LYS A 782 0.07 -24.94 -20.77
C LYS A 782 -0.06 -23.58 -21.48
N GLY A 783 0.80 -22.60 -21.15
CA GLY A 783 0.85 -21.29 -21.79
C GLY A 783 -0.15 -20.26 -21.26
N PHE A 784 -0.73 -20.47 -20.08
CA PHE A 784 -1.52 -19.42 -19.42
C PHE A 784 -0.60 -18.32 -18.90
N GLY A 785 -0.94 -17.06 -19.19
CA GLY A 785 -0.25 -15.92 -18.62
C GLY A 785 -0.53 -15.76 -17.11
N TYR A 786 0.40 -15.12 -16.38
CA TYR A 786 0.26 -14.94 -14.93
C TYR A 786 -1.05 -14.25 -14.51
N ASN A 787 -1.57 -13.32 -15.32
CA ASN A 787 -2.88 -12.70 -15.08
C ASN A 787 -4.03 -13.73 -15.09
N GLN A 788 -3.99 -14.68 -16.01
CA GLN A 788 -4.99 -15.75 -16.10
C GLN A 788 -4.87 -16.72 -14.93
N ILE A 789 -3.64 -17.04 -14.51
CA ILE A 789 -3.38 -17.86 -13.32
C ILE A 789 -3.95 -17.17 -12.07
N LEU A 790 -3.63 -15.88 -11.87
CA LEU A 790 -4.13 -15.12 -10.73
C LEU A 790 -5.66 -14.98 -10.74
N GLN A 791 -6.27 -14.73 -11.90
CA GLN A 791 -7.72 -14.63 -12.03
C GLN A 791 -8.44 -15.97 -11.74
N HIS A 792 -7.80 -17.11 -12.03
CA HIS A 792 -8.34 -18.43 -11.72
C HIS A 792 -8.40 -18.68 -10.21
N TYR A 793 -7.33 -18.33 -9.46
CA TYR A 793 -7.23 -18.62 -8.04
C TYR A 793 -7.74 -17.51 -7.12
N TYR A 794 -7.88 -16.29 -7.63
CA TYR A 794 -8.42 -15.12 -6.92
C TYR A 794 -9.45 -14.40 -7.79
N PRO A 795 -10.59 -15.06 -8.06
CA PRO A 795 -11.67 -14.39 -8.79
C PRO A 795 -12.08 -13.13 -8.05
N ASN A 796 -12.53 -12.10 -8.78
CA ASN A 796 -12.92 -10.79 -8.28
C ASN A 796 -11.77 -9.90 -7.74
N ALA A 797 -10.54 -10.40 -7.61
CA ALA A 797 -9.40 -9.56 -7.31
C ALA A 797 -8.84 -8.89 -8.58
N GLU A 798 -8.42 -7.64 -8.47
CA GLU A 798 -7.75 -6.88 -9.53
C GLU A 798 -6.24 -6.83 -9.30
N ILE A 799 -5.45 -6.84 -10.39
CA ILE A 799 -4.02 -6.58 -10.28
C ILE A 799 -3.79 -5.08 -10.42
N ILE A 800 -3.22 -4.47 -9.39
CA ILE A 800 -2.87 -3.06 -9.41
C ILE A 800 -1.39 -2.86 -9.11
N LYS A 801 -0.83 -1.74 -9.59
CA LYS A 801 0.54 -1.34 -9.25
C LYS A 801 0.53 -0.38 -8.05
N LYS A 802 1.14 -0.79 -6.92
CA LYS A 802 1.15 -0.03 -5.66
C LYS A 802 2.30 1.01 -5.63
N TYR A 803 3.47 0.72 -6.25
CA TYR A 803 4.66 1.59 -6.34
C TYR A 803 5.47 1.39 -7.62
#